data_cf772298659c5dd6afface39ca9325e2
#
_entry.id   cf772298659c5dd6afface39ca9325e2
#
_cell.length_a   1.000
_cell.length_b   1.000
_cell.length_c   1.000
_cell.angle_alpha   90.00
_cell.angle_beta   90.00
_cell.angle_gamma   90.00
#
_symmetry.space_group_name_H-M   'P 1'
#
loop_
_entity.id
_entity.type
_entity.pdbx_description
1 polymer ?
#
loop_
_entity_poly.entity_id
_entity_poly.type
_entity_poly.pdbx_seq_one_letter_code
_entity_poly.pdbx_strand_id
1 'polypeptide(L)'
;MSQPTYLRSGNAVAIVGAGPAGSFFAIELLRRARSLGLQISADIYDGKNFAKKGAPGCNMCAGAIGHNLIQEIERSTEPIPPEVIHCEIEGYAVHYQDSAAHLENDPARKIYGVYRGAGPVSTENPDGARSFDQFLLEQAIKLGARHIPQNVHDIDVPATLECRPAVRLADDTRFEYDLVIGAFGVNSQLAHRLLYGYQPPPTWKTCVIEARVSPEFQREKLRNMIHFFVLKQPDIRYVALIPKGEHVTVTAIGEDVDVVVTERLLRDTYMRDYLPTNWKLDCHCHPRVALGAARLPYSERFVIVGDASDSRYLKNGVESALVTARLAVDCVINHGVTARDFEKHFWRRCNQVFGRDNIYGRMLFEIYDRIFPHPLLAPVYFAVLRSERKLARPGALLSNALLAAFTGDQSYKRILLRALDPRLAMRMAGRASGMAIERARAVVFQTERQPIRGLRLRDGSRVAIIGGGPGGAACAIRLLRNARSRGINLRVTIYEPKQFPRHHNPCMGVLAPPTAELLRERLEVELPPEMIKRTIKGYRLHGDRSDIELCAPTTEEPALLVSRSDFDQMLLARAVKAGARVLSDRVTGVEFHPDNLEHPVRVYSEGQSYSADMIVAACGLDDGMLSVLEQASPRGRRYHRPAECMNSIIIRLPCDERYIEKRLGGEIHAFLLSDLPRIEFGAITPKQDHVLVNIMGRRVRSTDMEDFLLHRKVRTLLPRFNLQQLDYYEGRAPVRHARHVFWDRFVAVGDATGWLRPFKGMGITTAIQTGTAAADVMLERGIDAVALEAYARRLRILTEDYYHGRVLRRLCRMGMSMGVIDGIIEQAKTNEDLYAILYHTISGHSYRRISRDLLSMAIIWKMSALTLRRVLRPSW
;
A
#
# COMPACT_ATOMS: atom_id res chain seq x y z
N MET A 1 -52.21 -3.97 -13.38
CA MET A 1 -51.37 -2.80 -13.02
C MET A 1 -50.71 -3.12 -11.66
N SER A 2 -49.42 -3.35 -11.62
CA SER A 2 -48.70 -3.54 -10.35
C SER A 2 -48.86 -2.29 -9.47
N GLN A 3 -49.26 -2.44 -8.23
CA GLN A 3 -49.36 -1.33 -7.28
C GLN A 3 -48.03 -0.56 -7.23
N PRO A 4 -48.06 0.77 -7.18
CA PRO A 4 -46.83 1.54 -7.07
C PRO A 4 -46.10 1.17 -5.75
N THR A 5 -44.80 0.96 -5.87
CA THR A 5 -43.91 0.43 -4.79
C THR A 5 -43.26 1.53 -3.96
N TYR A 6 -43.56 2.81 -4.19
CA TYR A 6 -43.03 3.94 -3.39
C TYR A 6 -43.76 4.14 -2.08
N LEU A 7 -43.16 4.88 -1.15
CA LEU A 7 -43.69 5.15 0.17
C LEU A 7 -44.98 6.02 0.08
N ARG A 8 -45.95 5.73 0.95
CA ARG A 8 -47.27 6.38 1.05
C ARG A 8 -47.59 6.77 2.49
N SER A 9 -48.61 7.59 2.67
CA SER A 9 -49.14 7.87 4.00
C SER A 9 -49.50 6.57 4.72
N GLY A 10 -49.13 6.49 6.00
CA GLY A 10 -49.27 5.31 6.84
C GLY A 10 -48.08 4.34 6.83
N ASN A 11 -47.07 4.53 5.95
CA ASN A 11 -45.89 3.65 5.97
C ASN A 11 -44.97 3.97 7.14
N ALA A 12 -44.36 2.91 7.68
CA ALA A 12 -43.40 2.93 8.77
C ALA A 12 -41.98 2.59 8.24
N VAL A 13 -40.99 3.38 8.60
CA VAL A 13 -39.59 3.23 8.18
C VAL A 13 -38.70 3.06 9.39
N ALA A 14 -37.93 1.98 9.45
CA ALA A 14 -36.86 1.83 10.45
C ALA A 14 -35.52 2.32 9.87
N ILE A 15 -34.78 3.05 10.68
CA ILE A 15 -33.44 3.55 10.39
C ILE A 15 -32.49 2.98 11.44
N VAL A 16 -31.53 2.16 11.00
CA VAL A 16 -30.61 1.48 11.90
C VAL A 16 -29.30 2.26 11.95
N GLY A 17 -29.10 3.05 13.01
CA GLY A 17 -27.99 3.96 13.24
C GLY A 17 -28.44 5.43 13.24
N ALA A 18 -28.14 6.15 14.32
CA ALA A 18 -28.44 7.59 14.50
C ALA A 18 -27.24 8.51 14.16
N GLY A 19 -26.20 7.97 13.57
CA GLY A 19 -25.09 8.77 13.04
C GLY A 19 -25.55 9.67 11.89
N PRO A 20 -24.64 10.44 11.24
CA PRO A 20 -25.02 11.38 10.18
C PRO A 20 -25.87 10.78 9.06
N ALA A 21 -25.58 9.53 8.65
CA ALA A 21 -26.33 8.90 7.56
C ALA A 21 -27.81 8.67 7.91
N GLY A 22 -28.08 8.15 9.11
CA GLY A 22 -29.46 7.92 9.57
C GLY A 22 -30.19 9.22 9.88
N SER A 23 -29.52 10.16 10.54
CA SER A 23 -30.12 11.47 10.86
C SER A 23 -30.44 12.26 9.58
N PHE A 24 -29.53 12.33 8.59
CA PHE A 24 -29.82 12.97 7.31
C PHE A 24 -30.94 12.27 6.54
N PHE A 25 -30.97 10.94 6.54
CA PHE A 25 -32.07 10.21 5.91
C PHE A 25 -33.43 10.57 6.54
N ALA A 26 -33.51 10.56 7.86
CA ALA A 26 -34.72 10.94 8.58
C ALA A 26 -35.14 12.39 8.30
N ILE A 27 -34.19 13.34 8.37
CA ILE A 27 -34.43 14.77 8.10
C ILE A 27 -34.98 14.96 6.68
N GLU A 28 -34.29 14.43 5.68
CA GLU A 28 -34.69 14.59 4.27
C GLU A 28 -36.01 13.87 3.95
N LEU A 29 -36.23 12.66 4.52
CA LEU A 29 -37.47 11.90 4.37
C LEU A 29 -38.66 12.68 4.93
N LEU A 30 -38.57 13.10 6.20
CA LEU A 30 -39.69 13.75 6.89
C LEU A 30 -40.00 15.13 6.32
N ARG A 31 -38.98 15.91 5.93
CA ARG A 31 -39.17 17.18 5.22
C ARG A 31 -39.88 16.97 3.89
N ARG A 32 -39.44 16.01 3.11
CA ARG A 32 -40.03 15.74 1.80
C ARG A 32 -41.44 15.14 1.91
N ALA A 33 -41.65 14.24 2.87
CA ALA A 33 -42.99 13.71 3.15
C ALA A 33 -43.95 14.84 3.52
N ARG A 34 -43.53 15.75 4.43
CA ARG A 34 -44.35 16.91 4.83
C ARG A 34 -44.68 17.82 3.65
N SER A 35 -43.71 18.10 2.77
CA SER A 35 -43.94 18.93 1.57
C SER A 35 -44.92 18.30 0.56
N LEU A 36 -45.05 16.96 0.58
CA LEU A 36 -45.96 16.19 -0.27
C LEU A 36 -47.30 15.82 0.40
N GLY A 37 -47.51 16.26 1.66
CA GLY A 37 -48.69 15.91 2.45
C GLY A 37 -48.71 14.44 2.90
N LEU A 38 -47.60 13.72 2.87
CA LEU A 38 -47.49 12.32 3.30
C LEU A 38 -47.25 12.20 4.80
N GLN A 39 -47.94 11.27 5.43
CA GLN A 39 -47.75 10.91 6.83
C GLN A 39 -46.90 9.63 6.90
N ILE A 40 -45.61 9.76 7.12
CA ILE A 40 -44.66 8.65 7.23
C ILE A 40 -44.09 8.66 8.65
N SER A 41 -44.06 7.51 9.32
CA SER A 41 -43.37 7.33 10.60
C SER A 41 -41.94 6.88 10.37
N ALA A 42 -41.00 7.46 11.13
CA ALA A 42 -39.58 7.11 11.06
C ALA A 42 -39.03 6.81 12.47
N ASP A 43 -38.59 5.58 12.66
CA ASP A 43 -37.99 5.09 13.90
C ASP A 43 -36.48 4.95 13.72
N ILE A 44 -35.70 5.65 14.54
CA ILE A 44 -34.23 5.61 14.50
C ILE A 44 -33.73 4.77 15.67
N TYR A 45 -33.08 3.66 15.36
CA TYR A 45 -32.48 2.75 16.35
C TYR A 45 -31.00 3.04 16.50
N ASP A 46 -30.57 3.41 17.72
CA ASP A 46 -29.16 3.52 18.09
C ASP A 46 -29.01 3.50 19.62
N GLY A 47 -28.27 2.57 20.15
CA GLY A 47 -28.00 2.50 21.60
C GLY A 47 -26.94 3.49 22.09
N LYS A 48 -26.28 4.24 21.22
CA LYS A 48 -25.32 5.27 21.58
C LYS A 48 -26.01 6.52 22.13
N ASN A 49 -25.45 7.06 23.17
CA ASN A 49 -25.85 8.37 23.68
C ASN A 49 -24.78 9.41 23.34
N PHE A 50 -24.98 10.13 22.25
CA PHE A 50 -24.02 11.13 21.74
C PHE A 50 -23.80 12.32 22.70
N ALA A 51 -24.64 12.51 23.69
CA ALA A 51 -24.44 13.52 24.75
C ALA A 51 -23.45 13.06 25.82
N LYS A 52 -23.08 11.77 25.87
CA LYS A 52 -22.08 11.25 26.81
C LYS A 52 -20.67 11.50 26.33
N LYS A 53 -19.79 11.94 27.25
CA LYS A 53 -18.35 12.08 27.01
C LYS A 53 -17.68 10.70 26.89
N GLY A 54 -16.59 10.65 26.13
CA GLY A 54 -15.78 9.45 25.94
C GLY A 54 -16.40 8.40 25.00
N ALA A 55 -15.89 7.17 25.06
CA ALA A 55 -16.24 6.09 24.17
C ALA A 55 -17.74 5.75 24.02
N PRO A 56 -18.57 5.81 25.08
CA PRO A 56 -20.01 5.52 24.97
C PRO A 56 -20.79 6.46 24.06
N GLY A 57 -20.32 7.70 23.87
CA GLY A 57 -20.96 8.68 23.01
C GLY A 57 -20.20 9.01 21.72
N CYS A 58 -19.00 8.44 21.52
CA CYS A 58 -18.14 8.81 20.42
C CYS A 58 -18.41 7.99 19.14
N ASN A 59 -18.43 8.65 17.99
CA ASN A 59 -18.47 8.02 16.66
C ASN A 59 -17.13 8.05 15.92
N MET A 60 -16.01 8.11 16.65
CA MET A 60 -14.65 7.84 16.17
C MET A 60 -14.29 8.57 14.85
N CYS A 61 -14.20 9.89 14.86
CA CYS A 61 -13.97 10.69 13.66
C CYS A 61 -12.98 11.83 13.91
N ALA A 62 -12.21 12.19 12.86
CA ALA A 62 -11.35 13.36 12.85
C ALA A 62 -12.13 14.68 13.11
N GLY A 63 -13.39 14.76 12.67
CA GLY A 63 -14.32 15.84 12.99
C GLY A 63 -13.99 17.18 12.33
N ALA A 64 -13.63 17.20 11.06
CA ALA A 64 -13.52 18.42 10.28
C ALA A 64 -14.65 18.49 9.24
N ILE A 65 -15.40 19.59 9.20
CA ILE A 65 -16.50 19.84 8.27
C ILE A 65 -16.17 21.07 7.40
N GLY A 66 -16.20 20.88 6.07
CA GLY A 66 -15.91 21.95 5.10
C GLY A 66 -17.13 22.80 4.75
N HIS A 67 -16.86 23.95 4.14
CA HIS A 67 -17.84 24.99 3.82
C HIS A 67 -19.07 24.49 3.06
N ASN A 68 -18.85 23.75 1.97
CA ASN A 68 -19.99 23.29 1.16
C ASN A 68 -20.92 22.36 1.94
N LEU A 69 -20.33 21.49 2.77
CA LEU A 69 -21.10 20.60 3.63
C LEU A 69 -21.87 21.37 4.72
N ILE A 70 -21.25 22.39 5.32
CA ILE A 70 -21.91 23.27 6.29
C ILE A 70 -23.15 23.90 5.63
N GLN A 71 -23.00 24.51 4.46
CA GLN A 71 -24.14 25.13 3.74
C GLN A 71 -25.24 24.11 3.40
N GLU A 72 -24.87 22.90 2.99
CA GLU A 72 -25.86 21.87 2.67
C GLU A 72 -26.61 21.36 3.93
N ILE A 73 -25.95 21.31 5.06
CA ILE A 73 -26.57 20.98 6.35
C ILE A 73 -27.55 22.10 6.75
N GLU A 74 -27.11 23.35 6.74
CA GLU A 74 -27.90 24.50 7.15
C GLU A 74 -29.10 24.80 6.23
N ARG A 75 -29.11 24.31 4.99
CA ARG A 75 -30.29 24.30 4.12
C ARG A 75 -31.36 23.33 4.58
N SER A 76 -30.98 22.26 5.25
CA SER A 76 -31.87 21.17 5.66
C SER A 76 -32.22 21.20 7.15
N THR A 77 -31.44 21.94 7.95
CA THR A 77 -31.54 22.04 9.41
C THR A 77 -31.55 23.52 9.88
N GLU A 78 -31.61 23.71 11.16
CA GLU A 78 -31.21 24.97 11.79
C GLU A 78 -29.70 25.20 11.60
N PRO A 79 -29.19 26.46 11.70
CA PRO A 79 -27.77 26.74 11.71
C PRO A 79 -27.03 25.91 12.75
N ILE A 80 -25.82 25.50 12.46
CA ILE A 80 -25.00 24.72 13.40
C ILE A 80 -24.71 25.63 14.64
N PRO A 81 -25.13 25.23 15.85
CA PRO A 81 -24.96 26.03 17.03
C PRO A 81 -23.49 26.26 17.40
N PRO A 82 -23.11 27.43 17.96
CA PRO A 82 -21.73 27.71 18.31
C PRO A 82 -21.10 26.70 19.27
N GLU A 83 -21.87 26.10 20.15
CA GLU A 83 -21.41 25.08 21.12
C GLU A 83 -21.05 23.73 20.48
N VAL A 84 -21.40 23.51 19.22
CA VAL A 84 -20.97 22.34 18.41
C VAL A 84 -19.63 22.61 17.72
N ILE A 85 -19.25 23.91 17.60
CA ILE A 85 -18.06 24.34 16.89
C ILE A 85 -16.93 24.55 17.90
N HIS A 86 -15.95 23.64 17.91
CA HIS A 86 -14.82 23.69 18.84
C HIS A 86 -13.65 24.51 18.34
N CYS A 87 -13.51 24.62 17.01
CA CYS A 87 -12.52 25.48 16.39
C CYS A 87 -12.98 25.88 14.99
N GLU A 88 -12.88 27.16 14.66
CA GLU A 88 -12.94 27.63 13.29
C GLU A 88 -11.54 27.48 12.67
N ILE A 89 -11.45 26.69 11.60
CA ILE A 89 -10.17 26.32 10.97
C ILE A 89 -9.80 27.38 9.93
N GLU A 90 -8.64 28.02 10.08
CA GLU A 90 -8.15 29.09 9.22
C GLU A 90 -7.47 28.56 7.94
N GLY A 91 -7.11 27.27 7.89
CA GLY A 91 -6.48 26.67 6.73
C GLY A 91 -5.74 25.37 7.04
N TYR A 92 -4.75 25.06 6.20
CA TYR A 92 -3.95 23.86 6.34
C TYR A 92 -2.45 24.19 6.32
N ALA A 93 -1.69 23.55 7.19
CA ALA A 93 -0.23 23.56 7.18
C ALA A 93 0.26 22.19 6.71
N VAL A 94 0.91 22.13 5.56
CA VAL A 94 1.42 20.87 5.01
C VAL A 94 2.89 20.75 5.32
N HIS A 95 3.27 19.67 5.98
CA HIS A 95 4.62 19.43 6.48
C HIS A 95 5.31 18.33 5.68
N TYR A 96 6.57 18.57 5.34
CA TYR A 96 7.46 17.59 4.77
C TYR A 96 8.86 17.77 5.38
N GLN A 97 9.28 16.84 6.22
CA GLN A 97 10.49 16.99 7.02
C GLN A 97 10.45 18.31 7.83
N ASP A 98 11.53 19.06 7.85
CA ASP A 98 11.64 20.35 8.57
C ASP A 98 11.02 21.54 7.82
N SER A 99 10.27 21.28 6.76
CA SER A 99 9.65 22.33 5.94
C SER A 99 8.13 22.32 6.04
N ALA A 100 7.52 23.48 6.22
CA ALA A 100 6.08 23.66 6.18
C ALA A 100 5.64 24.59 5.04
N ALA A 101 4.46 24.34 4.49
CA ALA A 101 3.76 25.22 3.57
C ALA A 101 2.35 25.50 4.10
N HIS A 102 2.01 26.77 4.29
CA HIS A 102 0.72 27.22 4.78
C HIS A 102 -0.22 27.52 3.63
N LEU A 103 -1.42 26.96 3.69
CA LEU A 103 -2.53 27.13 2.75
C LEU A 103 -3.66 27.81 3.50
N GLU A 104 -3.73 29.12 3.42
CA GLU A 104 -4.77 29.90 4.09
C GLU A 104 -6.12 29.68 3.39
N ASN A 105 -7.16 29.46 4.17
CA ASN A 105 -8.52 29.36 3.68
C ASN A 105 -9.06 30.74 3.29
N ASP A 106 -10.12 30.78 2.49
CA ASP A 106 -10.87 32.00 2.24
C ASP A 106 -11.69 32.33 3.49
N PRO A 107 -11.56 33.51 4.08
CA PRO A 107 -12.36 33.89 5.25
C PRO A 107 -13.88 33.74 5.05
N ALA A 108 -14.36 33.88 3.83
CA ALA A 108 -15.75 33.63 3.47
C ALA A 108 -16.14 32.13 3.47
N ARG A 109 -15.17 31.23 3.51
CA ARG A 109 -15.39 29.78 3.45
C ARG A 109 -15.07 29.16 4.80
N LYS A 110 -16.08 28.83 5.54
CA LYS A 110 -15.95 28.27 6.90
C LYS A 110 -15.50 26.81 6.86
N ILE A 111 -14.64 26.42 7.80
CA ILE A 111 -14.27 25.02 8.09
C ILE A 111 -14.36 24.90 9.61
N TYR A 112 -15.11 23.91 10.10
CA TYR A 112 -15.32 23.71 11.52
C TYR A 112 -14.66 22.42 12.01
N GLY A 113 -13.96 22.51 13.14
CA GLY A 113 -13.56 21.39 13.97
C GLY A 113 -14.68 21.05 14.94
N VAL A 114 -15.22 19.84 14.87
CA VAL A 114 -16.34 19.36 15.69
C VAL A 114 -16.06 18.01 16.31
N TYR A 115 -16.68 17.70 17.44
CA TYR A 115 -16.76 16.35 17.96
C TYR A 115 -18.01 15.64 17.46
N ARG A 116 -17.88 14.36 17.10
CA ARG A 116 -19.00 13.51 16.73
C ARG A 116 -19.70 12.85 17.91
N GLY A 117 -19.13 12.94 19.09
CA GLY A 117 -19.70 12.73 20.41
C GLY A 117 -19.47 13.97 21.26
N ALA A 118 -19.69 13.90 22.58
CA ALA A 118 -19.51 15.03 23.49
C ALA A 118 -18.04 15.30 23.92
N GLY A 119 -17.07 14.81 23.15
CA GLY A 119 -15.64 14.97 23.38
C GLY A 119 -15.07 13.97 24.40
N PRO A 120 -13.75 14.07 24.70
CA PRO A 120 -13.08 13.26 25.71
C PRO A 120 -13.65 13.48 27.12
N VAL A 121 -13.46 12.51 28.01
CA VAL A 121 -13.93 12.59 29.42
C VAL A 121 -13.28 13.75 30.16
N SER A 122 -12.06 14.10 29.82
CA SER A 122 -11.26 15.16 30.43
C SER A 122 -11.64 16.59 30.05
N THR A 123 -12.60 16.78 29.16
CA THR A 123 -13.09 18.14 28.79
C THR A 123 -13.65 18.85 30.01
N GLU A 124 -13.12 20.02 30.36
CA GLU A 124 -13.46 20.74 31.60
C GLU A 124 -14.82 21.38 31.54
N ASN A 125 -15.38 21.61 30.35
CA ASN A 125 -16.67 22.28 30.20
C ASN A 125 -17.80 21.46 30.84
N PRO A 126 -18.44 21.92 31.94
CA PRO A 126 -19.47 21.14 32.64
C PRO A 126 -20.71 20.88 31.77
N ASP A 127 -21.03 21.78 30.85
CA ASP A 127 -22.17 21.65 29.93
C ASP A 127 -21.87 20.75 28.71
N GLY A 128 -20.68 20.14 28.66
CA GLY A 128 -20.23 19.22 27.63
C GLY A 128 -20.17 19.86 26.25
N ALA A 129 -19.07 19.64 25.56
CA ALA A 129 -18.98 19.98 24.15
C ALA A 129 -20.16 19.33 23.42
N ARG A 130 -21.03 20.11 22.78
CA ARG A 130 -22.21 19.58 22.12
C ARG A 130 -21.82 18.76 20.92
N SER A 131 -22.31 17.55 20.86
CA SER A 131 -22.02 16.61 19.79
C SER A 131 -22.66 17.04 18.49
N PHE A 132 -21.90 16.99 17.41
CA PHE A 132 -22.42 17.19 16.05
C PHE A 132 -23.45 16.12 15.67
N ASP A 133 -23.21 14.85 16.04
CA ASP A 133 -24.16 13.76 15.75
C ASP A 133 -25.44 13.91 16.59
N GLN A 134 -25.33 14.38 17.83
CA GLN A 134 -26.48 14.71 18.67
C GLN A 134 -27.32 15.85 18.05
N PHE A 135 -26.65 16.90 17.58
CA PHE A 135 -27.34 18.00 16.89
C PHE A 135 -28.16 17.50 15.70
N LEU A 136 -27.57 16.65 14.83
CA LEU A 136 -28.30 16.10 13.68
C LEU A 136 -29.47 15.21 14.09
N LEU A 137 -29.31 14.39 15.13
CA LEU A 137 -30.39 13.54 15.65
C LEU A 137 -31.53 14.39 16.21
N GLU A 138 -31.23 15.45 16.96
CA GLU A 138 -32.24 16.39 17.48
C GLU A 138 -33.01 17.07 16.35
N GLN A 139 -32.37 17.42 15.23
CA GLN A 139 -33.05 17.96 14.06
C GLN A 139 -34.03 16.94 13.45
N ALA A 140 -33.65 15.67 13.40
CA ALA A 140 -34.54 14.60 12.93
C ALA A 140 -35.74 14.42 13.90
N ILE A 141 -35.51 14.46 15.19
CA ILE A 141 -36.57 14.34 16.22
C ILE A 141 -37.53 15.54 16.15
N LYS A 142 -37.04 16.78 15.99
CA LYS A 142 -37.85 17.96 15.78
C LYS A 142 -38.78 17.85 14.56
N LEU A 143 -38.37 17.10 13.56
CA LEU A 143 -39.21 16.83 12.39
C LEU A 143 -40.18 15.66 12.56
N GLY A 144 -40.16 14.97 13.71
CA GLY A 144 -41.09 13.92 14.08
C GLY A 144 -40.52 12.50 13.99
N ALA A 145 -39.19 12.32 13.84
CA ALA A 145 -38.58 11.02 14.02
C ALA A 145 -38.65 10.55 15.47
N ARG A 146 -38.87 9.27 15.69
CA ARG A 146 -38.82 8.66 17.02
C ARG A 146 -37.44 8.00 17.23
N HIS A 147 -36.69 8.46 18.20
CA HIS A 147 -35.43 7.81 18.60
C HIS A 147 -35.70 6.67 19.57
N ILE A 148 -35.18 5.49 19.25
CA ILE A 148 -35.26 4.26 20.08
C ILE A 148 -33.81 3.97 20.53
N PRO A 149 -33.48 4.22 21.83
CA PRO A 149 -32.11 4.09 22.33
C PRO A 149 -31.72 2.61 22.57
N GLN A 150 -31.87 1.78 21.55
CA GLN A 150 -31.56 0.36 21.55
C GLN A 150 -30.74 -0.02 20.33
N ASN A 151 -29.83 -0.99 20.52
CA ASN A 151 -29.03 -1.52 19.41
C ASN A 151 -29.79 -2.60 18.67
N VAL A 152 -29.83 -2.52 17.35
CA VAL A 152 -30.30 -3.60 16.49
C VAL A 152 -29.24 -4.70 16.46
N HIS A 153 -29.66 -5.91 16.76
CA HIS A 153 -28.80 -7.10 16.75
C HIS A 153 -28.71 -7.70 15.37
N ASP A 154 -29.84 -7.78 14.65
CA ASP A 154 -29.94 -8.34 13.31
C ASP A 154 -31.03 -7.65 12.49
N ILE A 155 -31.00 -7.83 11.17
CA ILE A 155 -31.97 -7.30 10.23
C ILE A 155 -32.45 -8.45 9.34
N ASP A 156 -33.75 -8.76 9.41
CA ASP A 156 -34.39 -9.69 8.50
C ASP A 156 -34.60 -8.99 7.15
N VAL A 157 -33.70 -9.22 6.20
CA VAL A 157 -33.78 -8.64 4.87
C VAL A 157 -34.62 -9.52 3.95
N PRO A 158 -35.73 -9.04 3.39
CA PRO A 158 -36.62 -9.85 2.57
C PRO A 158 -35.99 -10.20 1.22
N ALA A 159 -36.26 -11.41 0.74
CA ALA A 159 -35.89 -11.84 -0.60
C ALA A 159 -36.93 -11.46 -1.65
N THR A 160 -38.19 -11.19 -1.27
CA THR A 160 -39.30 -10.81 -2.15
C THR A 160 -40.04 -9.60 -1.62
N LEU A 161 -40.72 -8.89 -2.52
CA LEU A 161 -41.44 -7.66 -2.19
C LEU A 161 -42.67 -7.88 -1.25
N GLU A 162 -43.21 -9.08 -1.24
CA GLU A 162 -44.37 -9.43 -0.42
C GLU A 162 -44.01 -9.53 1.08
N CYS A 163 -42.76 -9.86 1.38
CA CYS A 163 -42.26 -9.92 2.75
C CYS A 163 -41.87 -8.53 3.25
N ARG A 164 -42.14 -8.24 4.52
CA ARG A 164 -41.68 -7.02 5.18
C ARG A 164 -40.31 -7.24 5.83
N PRO A 165 -39.40 -6.29 5.75
CA PRO A 165 -38.18 -6.32 6.51
C PRO A 165 -38.49 -6.13 7.99
N ALA A 166 -37.65 -6.71 8.86
CA ALA A 166 -37.77 -6.50 10.29
C ALA A 166 -36.43 -6.19 10.94
N VAL A 167 -36.43 -5.39 11.97
CA VAL A 167 -35.32 -5.20 12.91
C VAL A 167 -35.48 -6.09 14.10
N ARG A 168 -34.37 -6.72 14.52
CA ARG A 168 -34.34 -7.65 15.67
C ARG A 168 -33.42 -7.08 16.74
N LEU A 169 -33.93 -6.97 17.96
CA LEU A 169 -33.16 -6.51 19.10
C LEU A 169 -32.39 -7.68 19.78
N ALA A 170 -31.57 -7.36 20.76
CA ALA A 170 -30.74 -8.33 21.46
C ALA A 170 -31.54 -9.32 22.31
N ASP A 171 -32.79 -9.00 22.66
CA ASP A 171 -33.76 -9.82 23.37
C ASP A 171 -34.67 -10.64 22.43
N ASP A 172 -34.31 -10.74 21.15
CA ASP A 172 -35.07 -11.34 20.06
C ASP A 172 -36.42 -10.66 19.74
N THR A 173 -36.71 -9.50 20.34
CA THR A 173 -37.90 -8.72 19.97
C THR A 173 -37.79 -8.28 18.52
N ARG A 174 -38.83 -8.53 17.73
CA ARG A 174 -38.88 -8.31 16.28
C ARG A 174 -39.94 -7.29 15.93
N PHE A 175 -39.50 -6.25 15.14
CA PHE A 175 -40.39 -5.19 14.65
C PHE A 175 -40.38 -5.15 13.13
N GLU A 176 -41.55 -5.24 12.51
CA GLU A 176 -41.70 -5.20 11.06
C GLU A 176 -41.95 -3.75 10.55
N TYR A 177 -41.40 -3.44 9.41
CA TYR A 177 -41.51 -2.14 8.77
C TYR A 177 -41.82 -2.27 7.29
N ASP A 178 -42.29 -1.17 6.68
CA ASP A 178 -42.46 -1.11 5.24
C ASP A 178 -41.12 -0.94 4.49
N LEU A 179 -40.14 -0.36 5.18
CA LEU A 179 -38.79 -0.13 4.68
C LEU A 179 -37.79 -0.12 5.86
N VAL A 180 -36.62 -0.71 5.67
CA VAL A 180 -35.50 -0.61 6.61
C VAL A 180 -34.31 0.04 5.93
N ILE A 181 -33.70 1.01 6.60
CA ILE A 181 -32.50 1.73 6.18
C ILE A 181 -31.31 1.31 7.04
N GLY A 182 -30.29 0.72 6.42
CA GLY A 182 -29.03 0.41 7.08
C GLY A 182 -28.13 1.65 7.11
N ALA A 183 -28.11 2.39 8.22
CA ALA A 183 -27.27 3.58 8.43
C ALA A 183 -26.19 3.35 9.50
N PHE A 184 -25.80 2.09 9.68
CA PHE A 184 -24.94 1.60 10.77
C PHE A 184 -23.45 1.89 10.61
N GLY A 185 -23.03 2.37 9.43
CA GLY A 185 -21.62 2.70 9.12
C GLY A 185 -20.71 1.49 8.93
N VAL A 186 -19.55 1.73 8.30
CA VAL A 186 -18.58 0.68 7.91
C VAL A 186 -17.92 -0.03 9.10
N ASN A 187 -17.95 0.56 10.29
CA ASN A 187 -17.36 -0.02 11.50
C ASN A 187 -18.32 -0.92 12.28
N SER A 188 -19.56 -1.09 11.82
CA SER A 188 -20.57 -1.91 12.48
C SER A 188 -20.38 -3.40 12.19
N GLN A 189 -20.60 -4.22 13.21
CA GLN A 189 -20.64 -5.69 13.06
C GLN A 189 -21.87 -6.16 12.26
N LEU A 190 -22.94 -5.38 12.20
CA LEU A 190 -24.13 -5.70 11.40
C LEU A 190 -23.79 -5.93 9.92
N ALA A 191 -22.83 -5.19 9.39
CA ALA A 191 -22.37 -5.34 8.02
C ALA A 191 -21.90 -6.78 7.67
N HIS A 192 -21.40 -7.53 8.66
CA HIS A 192 -20.92 -8.90 8.47
C HIS A 192 -22.01 -9.98 8.71
N ARG A 193 -23.16 -9.57 9.23
CA ARG A 193 -24.30 -10.49 9.51
C ARG A 193 -25.31 -10.55 8.38
N LEU A 194 -25.28 -9.57 7.46
CA LEU A 194 -26.21 -9.52 6.33
C LEU A 194 -25.92 -10.64 5.32
N LEU A 195 -26.83 -11.59 5.16
CA LEU A 195 -26.61 -12.83 4.39
C LEU A 195 -27.08 -12.77 2.92
N TYR A 196 -27.69 -11.69 2.47
CA TYR A 196 -28.25 -11.57 1.10
C TYR A 196 -27.21 -11.28 -0.01
N GLY A 197 -25.91 -11.36 0.28
CA GLY A 197 -24.84 -11.13 -0.68
C GLY A 197 -24.22 -9.73 -0.61
N TYR A 198 -24.55 -8.95 0.41
CA TYR A 198 -23.86 -7.68 0.69
C TYR A 198 -22.40 -7.93 1.04
N GLN A 199 -21.51 -7.11 0.47
CA GLN A 199 -20.10 -7.07 0.84
C GLN A 199 -19.73 -5.63 1.17
N PRO A 200 -19.16 -5.38 2.36
CA PRO A 200 -18.76 -4.04 2.76
C PRO A 200 -17.67 -3.47 1.85
N PRO A 201 -17.54 -2.14 1.77
CA PRO A 201 -16.49 -1.51 0.97
C PRO A 201 -15.10 -1.84 1.51
N PRO A 202 -14.06 -1.83 0.65
CA PRO A 202 -12.69 -1.93 1.11
C PRO A 202 -12.36 -0.76 2.05
N THR A 203 -11.56 -1.03 3.08
CA THR A 203 -11.26 -0.04 4.12
C THR A 203 -9.77 0.06 4.43
N TRP A 204 -9.34 1.21 4.92
CA TRP A 204 -8.07 1.37 5.61
C TRP A 204 -8.28 1.55 7.11
N LYS A 205 -7.24 1.17 7.86
CA LYS A 205 -7.18 1.45 9.29
C LYS A 205 -6.82 2.90 9.54
N THR A 206 -7.34 3.45 10.62
CA THR A 206 -6.88 4.71 11.17
C THR A 206 -6.53 4.54 12.65
N CYS A 207 -5.67 5.40 13.16
CA CYS A 207 -5.51 5.63 14.57
C CYS A 207 -5.89 7.08 14.86
N VAL A 208 -6.89 7.27 15.69
CA VAL A 208 -7.33 8.59 16.13
C VAL A 208 -6.99 8.73 17.61
N ILE A 209 -6.29 9.80 17.96
CA ILE A 209 -5.87 10.13 19.33
C ILE A 209 -6.39 11.52 19.65
N GLU A 210 -6.97 11.71 20.84
CA GLU A 210 -7.25 13.02 21.39
C GLU A 210 -6.13 13.36 22.38
N ALA A 211 -5.34 14.36 22.01
CA ALA A 211 -4.24 14.88 22.81
C ALA A 211 -4.65 16.19 23.48
N ARG A 212 -4.53 16.25 24.80
CA ARG A 212 -4.86 17.49 25.55
C ARG A 212 -3.79 18.55 25.30
N VAL A 213 -4.22 19.75 24.98
CA VAL A 213 -3.39 20.94 24.78
C VAL A 213 -4.06 22.16 25.38
N SER A 214 -3.28 23.20 25.70
CA SER A 214 -3.91 24.46 26.11
C SER A 214 -4.43 25.23 24.87
N PRO A 215 -5.50 26.03 25.03
CA PRO A 215 -5.98 26.90 23.97
C PRO A 215 -4.94 27.91 23.48
N GLU A 216 -4.02 28.37 24.36
CA GLU A 216 -2.89 29.23 23.98
C GLU A 216 -1.93 28.49 23.04
N PHE A 217 -1.54 27.30 23.41
CA PHE A 217 -0.67 26.48 22.54
C PHE A 217 -1.30 26.25 21.16
N GLN A 218 -2.60 25.99 21.13
CA GLN A 218 -3.33 25.80 19.87
C GLN A 218 -3.28 27.06 19.00
N ARG A 219 -3.56 28.24 19.57
CA ARG A 219 -3.52 29.51 18.82
C ARG A 219 -2.11 29.89 18.38
N GLU A 220 -1.11 29.75 19.24
CA GLU A 220 0.26 30.18 18.96
C GLU A 220 1.02 29.22 18.05
N LYS A 221 0.93 27.91 18.32
CA LYS A 221 1.70 26.89 17.59
C LYS A 221 0.95 26.31 16.40
N LEU A 222 -0.33 26.00 16.56
CA LEU A 222 -1.12 25.39 15.50
C LEU A 222 -1.86 26.45 14.67
N ARG A 223 -1.99 27.70 15.14
CA ARG A 223 -2.60 28.81 14.41
C ARG A 223 -4.00 28.47 13.88
N ASN A 224 -4.80 27.73 14.64
CA ASN A 224 -6.11 27.21 14.22
C ASN A 224 -6.09 26.53 12.82
N MET A 225 -4.97 25.96 12.41
CA MET A 225 -4.83 25.27 11.12
C MET A 225 -4.80 23.75 11.32
N ILE A 226 -5.28 23.02 10.34
CA ILE A 226 -5.07 21.58 10.29
C ILE A 226 -3.65 21.32 9.80
N HIS A 227 -2.83 20.70 10.64
CA HIS A 227 -1.45 20.33 10.29
C HIS A 227 -1.42 18.95 9.66
N PHE A 228 -0.97 18.87 8.43
CA PHE A 228 -0.95 17.66 7.62
C PHE A 228 0.49 17.24 7.37
N PHE A 229 0.91 16.12 7.97
CA PHE A 229 2.27 15.59 7.88
C PHE A 229 2.37 14.50 6.83
N VAL A 230 3.20 14.74 5.83
CA VAL A 230 3.54 13.77 4.81
C VAL A 230 4.80 13.02 5.22
N LEU A 231 4.66 11.72 5.43
CA LEU A 231 5.71 10.88 5.96
C LEU A 231 6.43 10.09 4.85
N LYS A 232 7.71 9.78 5.08
CA LYS A 232 8.45 8.86 4.22
C LYS A 232 8.19 7.38 4.54
N GLN A 233 7.37 7.10 5.54
CA GLN A 233 7.07 5.74 5.94
C GLN A 233 6.04 5.13 4.99
N PRO A 234 6.29 3.92 4.46
CA PRO A 234 5.41 3.31 3.45
C PRO A 234 4.03 2.93 4.00
N ASP A 235 3.91 2.77 5.31
CA ASP A 235 2.77 2.17 5.98
C ASP A 235 1.75 3.18 6.49
N ILE A 236 2.22 4.42 6.71
CA ILE A 236 1.39 5.54 7.13
C ILE A 236 1.36 6.54 6.00
N ARG A 237 0.19 6.75 5.43
CA ARG A 237 0.03 7.67 4.32
C ARG A 237 0.18 9.11 4.73
N TYR A 238 -0.44 9.47 5.84
CA TYR A 238 -0.29 10.77 6.47
C TYR A 238 -0.74 10.77 7.94
N VAL A 239 -0.31 11.80 8.65
CA VAL A 239 -0.84 12.15 9.97
C VAL A 239 -1.41 13.56 9.88
N ALA A 240 -2.59 13.79 10.45
CA ALA A 240 -3.20 15.10 10.55
C ALA A 240 -3.43 15.46 12.03
N LEU A 241 -3.12 16.70 12.40
CA LEU A 241 -3.44 17.30 13.68
C LEU A 241 -4.55 18.33 13.47
N ILE A 242 -5.70 18.12 14.11
CA ILE A 242 -6.90 18.92 13.93
C ILE A 242 -7.20 19.61 15.25
N PRO A 243 -7.11 20.96 15.31
CA PRO A 243 -7.36 21.71 16.54
C PRO A 243 -8.84 21.67 16.93
N LYS A 244 -9.11 21.48 18.23
CA LYS A 244 -10.46 21.46 18.83
C LYS A 244 -10.50 22.12 20.21
N GLY A 245 -9.94 23.31 20.33
CA GLY A 245 -9.92 24.07 21.57
C GLY A 245 -8.98 23.50 22.63
N GLU A 246 -9.47 22.71 23.57
CA GLU A 246 -8.66 22.08 24.63
C GLU A 246 -7.93 20.79 24.16
N HIS A 247 -8.20 20.33 22.96
CA HIS A 247 -7.61 19.10 22.41
C HIS A 247 -7.13 19.31 20.97
N VAL A 248 -6.23 18.44 20.60
CA VAL A 248 -5.84 18.22 19.22
C VAL A 248 -6.18 16.77 18.85
N THR A 249 -7.05 16.60 17.88
CA THR A 249 -7.30 15.28 17.31
C THR A 249 -6.16 14.93 16.37
N VAL A 250 -5.39 13.92 16.71
CA VAL A 250 -4.38 13.34 15.84
C VAL A 250 -5.00 12.19 15.08
N THR A 251 -4.94 12.23 13.75
CA THR A 251 -5.45 11.16 12.90
C THR A 251 -4.33 10.64 12.02
N ALA A 252 -3.89 9.41 12.25
CA ALA A 252 -2.98 8.69 11.38
C ALA A 252 -3.78 7.73 10.49
N ILE A 253 -3.48 7.71 9.19
CA ILE A 253 -4.15 6.87 8.20
C ILE A 253 -3.12 6.02 7.46
N GLY A 254 -3.38 4.72 7.31
CA GLY A 254 -2.49 3.80 6.60
C GLY A 254 -3.02 2.37 6.53
N GLU A 255 -2.20 1.47 6.01
CA GLU A 255 -2.54 0.04 5.90
C GLU A 255 -2.43 -0.65 7.27
N ASP A 256 -1.46 -0.25 8.09
CA ASP A 256 -1.25 -0.80 9.44
C ASP A 256 -0.83 0.30 10.41
N VAL A 257 -1.83 0.90 11.05
CA VAL A 257 -1.67 2.02 11.97
C VAL A 257 -2.25 1.63 13.32
N ASP A 258 -1.46 1.79 14.38
CA ASP A 258 -1.87 1.61 15.77
C ASP A 258 -1.44 2.80 16.66
N VAL A 259 -1.84 2.77 17.93
CA VAL A 259 -1.54 3.83 18.89
C VAL A 259 -0.04 3.89 19.19
N VAL A 260 0.64 2.75 19.31
CA VAL A 260 2.07 2.69 19.67
C VAL A 260 2.93 3.32 18.56
N VAL A 261 2.63 2.95 17.30
CA VAL A 261 3.31 3.52 16.13
C VAL A 261 3.03 5.02 16.03
N THR A 262 1.78 5.43 16.24
CA THR A 262 1.39 6.85 16.15
C THR A 262 2.04 7.67 17.25
N GLU A 263 2.03 7.22 18.52
CA GLU A 263 2.71 7.91 19.61
C GLU A 263 4.22 8.04 19.39
N ARG A 264 4.87 6.99 18.91
CA ARG A 264 6.30 7.03 18.59
C ARG A 264 6.58 8.11 17.54
N LEU A 265 5.77 8.19 16.48
CA LEU A 265 5.91 9.24 15.47
C LEU A 265 5.76 10.64 16.06
N LEU A 266 4.78 10.84 16.94
CA LEU A 266 4.53 12.13 17.58
C LEU A 266 5.67 12.55 18.50
N ARG A 267 6.34 11.60 19.19
CA ARG A 267 7.44 11.88 20.14
C ARG A 267 8.82 11.99 19.49
N ASP A 268 9.10 11.17 18.49
CA ASP A 268 10.45 10.94 17.96
C ASP A 268 10.74 11.67 16.64
N THR A 269 9.73 12.32 16.02
CA THR A 269 9.87 12.99 14.73
C THR A 269 9.74 14.51 14.87
N TYR A 270 9.87 15.22 13.74
CA TYR A 270 9.61 16.66 13.66
C TYR A 270 8.17 17.06 14.03
N MET A 271 7.27 16.09 14.22
CA MET A 271 5.92 16.33 14.74
C MET A 271 5.89 16.70 16.24
N ARG A 272 6.92 16.30 17.01
CA ARG A 272 7.01 16.59 18.44
C ARG A 272 6.88 18.08 18.78
N ASP A 273 7.29 18.97 17.86
CA ASP A 273 7.27 20.41 18.08
C ASP A 273 5.86 21.02 17.94
N TYR A 274 4.88 20.22 17.47
CA TYR A 274 3.47 20.59 17.28
C TYR A 274 2.53 20.02 18.36
N LEU A 275 3.11 19.43 19.39
CA LEU A 275 2.42 19.05 20.63
C LEU A 275 3.25 19.51 21.83
N PRO A 276 2.64 19.85 22.98
CA PRO A 276 3.38 20.16 24.18
C PRO A 276 4.27 19.00 24.61
N THR A 277 5.45 19.26 25.18
CA THR A 277 6.39 18.20 25.58
C THR A 277 5.76 17.19 26.56
N ASN A 278 4.83 17.65 27.39
CA ASN A 278 4.11 16.87 28.40
C ASN A 278 2.66 16.54 28.01
N TRP A 279 2.35 16.53 26.70
CA TRP A 279 1.01 16.18 26.25
C TRP A 279 0.56 14.82 26.78
N LYS A 280 -0.72 14.70 27.08
CA LYS A 280 -1.34 13.47 27.56
C LYS A 280 -2.34 12.96 26.53
N LEU A 281 -2.36 11.64 26.36
CA LEU A 281 -3.34 10.94 25.58
C LEU A 281 -4.59 10.78 26.47
N ASP A 282 -5.70 11.41 26.08
CA ASP A 282 -6.95 11.30 26.82
C ASP A 282 -7.80 10.10 26.32
N CYS A 283 -7.84 9.87 25.04
CA CYS A 283 -8.45 8.65 24.47
C CYS A 283 -7.87 8.34 23.09
N HIS A 284 -8.07 7.09 22.66
CA HIS A 284 -7.72 6.67 21.31
C HIS A 284 -8.72 5.65 20.76
N CYS A 285 -8.79 5.56 19.44
CA CYS A 285 -9.61 4.56 18.74
C CYS A 285 -9.02 4.21 17.36
N HIS A 286 -9.49 3.10 16.78
CA HIS A 286 -8.99 2.58 15.51
C HIS A 286 -10.12 2.36 14.50
N PRO A 287 -10.83 3.41 14.06
CA PRO A 287 -11.88 3.28 13.07
C PRO A 287 -11.32 2.88 11.71
N ARG A 288 -12.16 2.27 10.90
CA ARG A 288 -11.89 2.02 9.50
C ARG A 288 -12.51 3.10 8.64
N VAL A 289 -11.83 3.50 7.59
CA VAL A 289 -12.31 4.48 6.60
C VAL A 289 -12.57 3.76 5.29
N ALA A 290 -13.78 3.92 4.74
CA ALA A 290 -14.16 3.33 3.47
C ALA A 290 -13.39 3.97 2.30
N LEU A 291 -13.03 3.14 1.31
CA LEU A 291 -12.26 3.54 0.13
C LEU A 291 -13.09 3.54 -1.16
N GLY A 292 -14.39 3.44 -1.06
CA GLY A 292 -15.29 3.40 -2.21
C GLY A 292 -16.58 2.66 -1.90
N ALA A 293 -17.12 2.00 -2.91
CA ALA A 293 -18.42 1.39 -2.89
C ALA A 293 -18.42 -0.04 -2.30
N ALA A 294 -19.49 -0.37 -1.58
CA ALA A 294 -19.86 -1.73 -1.21
C ALA A 294 -20.33 -2.52 -2.44
N ARG A 295 -20.62 -3.77 -2.26
CA ARG A 295 -21.30 -4.59 -3.27
C ARG A 295 -22.70 -4.96 -2.77
N LEU A 296 -23.71 -4.75 -3.60
CA LEU A 296 -25.12 -5.00 -3.30
C LEU A 296 -25.60 -4.34 -1.98
N PRO A 297 -25.51 -3.01 -1.82
CA PRO A 297 -25.95 -2.34 -0.59
C PRO A 297 -27.48 -2.14 -0.56
N TYR A 298 -28.23 -2.98 -1.21
CA TYR A 298 -29.70 -2.95 -1.27
C TYR A 298 -30.30 -4.34 -1.52
N SER A 299 -31.56 -4.47 -1.13
CA SER A 299 -32.41 -5.61 -1.40
C SER A 299 -33.88 -5.12 -1.51
N GLU A 300 -34.85 -6.03 -1.54
CA GLU A 300 -36.28 -5.64 -1.47
C GLU A 300 -36.55 -4.94 -0.13
N ARG A 301 -37.16 -3.73 -0.17
CA ARG A 301 -37.53 -2.94 1.02
C ARG A 301 -36.36 -2.69 2.01
N PHE A 302 -35.13 -2.76 1.52
CA PHE A 302 -33.92 -2.54 2.32
C PHE A 302 -32.83 -1.84 1.51
N VAL A 303 -32.25 -0.78 2.09
CA VAL A 303 -31.11 -0.07 1.47
C VAL A 303 -30.13 0.43 2.53
N ILE A 304 -28.83 0.32 2.24
CA ILE A 304 -27.76 0.82 3.09
C ILE A 304 -27.35 2.20 2.59
N VAL A 305 -27.18 3.15 3.51
CA VAL A 305 -26.73 4.52 3.25
C VAL A 305 -25.45 4.83 4.05
N GLY A 306 -24.75 5.88 3.68
CA GLY A 306 -23.49 6.29 4.33
C GLY A 306 -22.30 5.49 3.80
N ASP A 307 -21.23 5.48 4.59
CA ASP A 307 -19.92 4.90 4.24
C ASP A 307 -19.93 3.37 4.17
N ALA A 308 -20.93 2.71 4.73
CA ALA A 308 -21.18 1.29 4.54
C ALA A 308 -21.77 0.97 3.15
N SER A 309 -22.29 1.96 2.43
CA SER A 309 -22.80 1.84 1.06
C SER A 309 -21.78 2.31 0.03
N ASP A 310 -21.55 3.62 -0.02
CA ASP A 310 -20.58 4.23 -0.91
C ASP A 310 -19.98 5.47 -0.28
N SER A 311 -18.73 5.74 -0.58
CA SER A 311 -18.06 6.92 -0.08
C SER A 311 -17.04 7.47 -1.06
N ARG A 312 -16.78 8.76 -0.92
CA ARG A 312 -15.70 9.42 -1.63
C ARG A 312 -14.35 8.93 -1.11
N TYR A 313 -13.42 8.63 -2.01
CA TYR A 313 -12.12 8.05 -1.69
C TYR A 313 -11.33 8.89 -0.69
N LEU A 314 -10.99 8.31 0.49
CA LEU A 314 -10.22 8.94 1.56
C LEU A 314 -10.78 10.30 2.02
N LYS A 315 -12.08 10.51 1.93
CA LYS A 315 -12.74 11.76 2.28
C LYS A 315 -13.91 11.57 3.23
N ASN A 316 -14.35 12.68 3.73
CA ASN A 316 -15.38 12.98 4.68
C ASN A 316 -16.61 12.05 4.56
N GLY A 317 -16.70 11.09 5.48
CA GLY A 317 -17.86 10.21 5.58
C GLY A 317 -19.18 10.93 5.80
N VAL A 318 -19.17 12.15 6.39
CA VAL A 318 -20.37 12.96 6.62
C VAL A 318 -20.96 13.47 5.30
N GLU A 319 -20.13 13.89 4.33
CA GLU A 319 -20.59 14.27 2.99
C GLU A 319 -21.22 13.07 2.28
N SER A 320 -20.57 11.92 2.36
CA SER A 320 -21.09 10.68 1.74
C SER A 320 -22.40 10.26 2.39
N ALA A 321 -22.53 10.44 3.70
CA ALA A 321 -23.75 10.20 4.44
C ALA A 321 -24.91 11.07 3.95
N LEU A 322 -24.70 12.37 3.77
CA LEU A 322 -25.71 13.31 3.27
C LEU A 322 -26.15 12.96 1.83
N VAL A 323 -25.19 12.73 0.94
CA VAL A 323 -25.48 12.46 -0.47
C VAL A 323 -26.22 11.14 -0.65
N THR A 324 -25.76 10.06 0.01
CA THR A 324 -26.45 8.76 -0.09
C THR A 324 -27.83 8.80 0.56
N ALA A 325 -28.02 9.53 1.67
CA ALA A 325 -29.32 9.72 2.28
C ALA A 325 -30.30 10.42 1.34
N ARG A 326 -29.91 11.53 0.70
CA ARG A 326 -30.73 12.24 -0.28
C ARG A 326 -31.12 11.40 -1.48
N LEU A 327 -30.15 10.64 -2.04
CA LEU A 327 -30.41 9.75 -3.16
C LEU A 327 -31.35 8.60 -2.80
N ALA A 328 -31.22 8.06 -1.59
CA ALA A 328 -32.12 7.03 -1.10
C ALA A 328 -33.53 7.57 -0.86
N VAL A 329 -33.67 8.77 -0.26
CA VAL A 329 -34.97 9.42 -0.07
C VAL A 329 -35.63 9.73 -1.43
N ASP A 330 -34.87 10.23 -2.40
CA ASP A 330 -35.41 10.46 -3.76
C ASP A 330 -35.93 9.16 -4.38
N CYS A 331 -35.20 8.06 -4.20
CA CYS A 331 -35.61 6.76 -4.68
C CYS A 331 -36.93 6.28 -4.05
N VAL A 332 -37.02 6.27 -2.72
CA VAL A 332 -38.16 5.69 -2.00
C VAL A 332 -39.44 6.53 -2.10
N ILE A 333 -39.31 7.81 -2.32
CA ILE A 333 -40.47 8.71 -2.51
C ILE A 333 -40.95 8.76 -3.97
N ASN A 334 -40.06 8.75 -4.96
CA ASN A 334 -40.40 9.01 -6.32
C ASN A 334 -40.40 7.78 -7.23
N HIS A 335 -39.71 6.70 -6.84
CA HIS A 335 -39.50 5.55 -7.76
C HIS A 335 -39.95 4.23 -7.13
N GLY A 336 -39.55 3.88 -5.93
CA GLY A 336 -39.96 2.67 -5.22
C GLY A 336 -38.98 2.14 -4.22
N VAL A 337 -39.34 0.99 -3.63
CA VAL A 337 -38.59 0.30 -2.58
C VAL A 337 -38.14 -1.11 -3.01
N THR A 338 -38.23 -1.44 -4.31
CA THR A 338 -37.75 -2.73 -4.81
C THR A 338 -36.22 -2.70 -5.01
N ALA A 339 -35.61 -3.88 -4.99
CA ALA A 339 -34.19 -4.02 -5.32
C ALA A 339 -33.83 -3.39 -6.69
N ARG A 340 -34.74 -3.51 -7.69
CA ARG A 340 -34.58 -2.90 -9.01
C ARG A 340 -34.65 -1.38 -8.98
N ASP A 341 -35.54 -0.80 -8.14
CA ASP A 341 -35.64 0.65 -7.98
C ASP A 341 -34.38 1.19 -7.32
N PHE A 342 -33.91 0.54 -6.25
CA PHE A 342 -32.65 0.89 -5.59
C PHE A 342 -31.46 0.77 -6.52
N GLU A 343 -31.36 -0.31 -7.31
CA GLU A 343 -30.27 -0.41 -8.30
C GLU A 343 -30.28 0.78 -9.26
N LYS A 344 -31.45 1.07 -9.87
CA LYS A 344 -31.57 2.04 -10.94
C LYS A 344 -31.52 3.50 -10.46
N HIS A 345 -32.19 3.82 -9.36
CA HIS A 345 -32.46 5.19 -8.94
C HIS A 345 -31.64 5.64 -7.71
N PHE A 346 -31.05 4.70 -6.97
CA PHE A 346 -30.14 4.97 -5.88
C PHE A 346 -28.69 4.59 -6.23
N TRP A 347 -28.43 3.30 -6.44
CA TRP A 347 -27.07 2.77 -6.59
C TRP A 347 -26.32 3.30 -7.80
N ARG A 348 -26.95 3.29 -8.96
CA ARG A 348 -26.34 3.87 -10.18
C ARG A 348 -26.05 5.36 -10.04
N ARG A 349 -26.89 6.10 -9.31
CA ARG A 349 -26.64 7.53 -9.02
C ARG A 349 -25.48 7.72 -8.04
N CYS A 350 -25.37 6.92 -6.96
CA CYS A 350 -24.20 6.91 -6.09
C CYS A 350 -22.92 6.68 -6.89
N ASN A 351 -22.93 5.69 -7.78
CA ASN A 351 -21.79 5.39 -8.64
C ASN A 351 -21.47 6.52 -9.64
N GLN A 352 -22.46 7.28 -10.10
CA GLN A 352 -22.22 8.48 -10.92
C GLN A 352 -21.55 9.59 -10.14
N VAL A 353 -21.91 9.79 -8.85
CA VAL A 353 -21.36 10.82 -7.98
C VAL A 353 -19.99 10.43 -7.47
N PHE A 354 -19.86 9.25 -6.87
CA PHE A 354 -18.63 8.81 -6.19
C PHE A 354 -17.76 7.91 -7.08
N GLY A 355 -18.32 6.86 -7.66
CA GLY A 355 -17.55 5.82 -8.33
C GLY A 355 -16.67 6.35 -9.46
N ARG A 356 -17.22 7.22 -10.32
CA ARG A 356 -16.46 7.85 -11.41
C ARG A 356 -15.40 8.82 -10.88
N ASP A 357 -15.71 9.61 -9.86
CA ASP A 357 -14.79 10.58 -9.29
C ASP A 357 -13.68 9.89 -8.46
N ASN A 358 -13.99 8.76 -7.80
CA ASN A 358 -13.04 7.97 -7.02
C ASN A 358 -11.90 7.40 -7.87
N ILE A 359 -12.11 7.14 -9.17
CA ILE A 359 -11.04 6.75 -10.10
C ILE A 359 -9.97 7.85 -10.14
N TYR A 360 -10.40 9.09 -10.32
CA TYR A 360 -9.49 10.25 -10.34
C TYR A 360 -8.87 10.50 -8.96
N GLY A 361 -9.62 10.25 -7.89
CA GLY A 361 -9.11 10.30 -6.52
C GLY A 361 -7.97 9.32 -6.29
N ARG A 362 -8.14 8.06 -6.68
CA ARG A 362 -7.07 7.05 -6.61
C ARG A 362 -5.84 7.46 -7.42
N MET A 363 -6.03 7.95 -8.64
CA MET A 363 -4.93 8.46 -9.47
C MET A 363 -4.19 9.63 -8.80
N LEU A 364 -4.92 10.57 -8.23
CA LEU A 364 -4.34 11.74 -7.55
C LEU A 364 -3.50 11.31 -6.34
N PHE A 365 -4.02 10.43 -5.50
CA PHE A 365 -3.30 9.92 -4.33
C PHE A 365 -2.10 9.04 -4.74
N GLU A 366 -2.19 8.26 -5.80
CA GLU A 366 -1.06 7.53 -6.37
C GLU A 366 0.07 8.48 -6.86
N ILE A 367 -0.29 9.61 -7.43
CA ILE A 367 0.68 10.66 -7.82
C ILE A 367 1.37 11.22 -6.57
N TYR A 368 0.61 11.53 -5.53
CA TYR A 368 1.17 12.03 -4.27
C TYR A 368 2.06 11.00 -3.57
N ASP A 369 1.67 9.73 -3.56
CA ASP A 369 2.48 8.63 -3.03
C ASP A 369 3.83 8.47 -3.76
N ARG A 370 3.93 8.97 -4.99
CA ARG A 370 5.19 8.99 -5.75
C ARG A 370 6.01 10.25 -5.52
N ILE A 371 5.36 11.39 -5.41
CA ILE A 371 6.03 12.68 -5.24
C ILE A 371 6.68 12.76 -3.86
N PHE A 372 5.93 12.48 -2.81
CA PHE A 372 6.36 12.74 -1.44
C PHE A 372 7.53 11.85 -0.94
N PRO A 373 7.61 10.54 -1.23
CA PRO A 373 8.79 9.76 -0.88
C PRO A 373 10.00 10.06 -1.77
N HIS A 374 9.81 10.74 -2.91
CA HIS A 374 10.88 10.93 -3.88
C HIS A 374 11.83 12.05 -3.46
N PRO A 375 13.15 11.79 -3.33
CA PRO A 375 14.11 12.73 -2.75
C PRO A 375 14.34 13.99 -3.59
N LEU A 376 13.94 13.99 -4.86
CA LEU A 376 14.04 15.17 -5.75
C LEU A 376 12.68 15.84 -5.96
N LEU A 377 11.60 15.06 -6.11
CA LEU A 377 10.29 15.62 -6.44
C LEU A 377 9.62 16.31 -5.26
N ALA A 378 9.73 15.75 -4.05
CA ALA A 378 9.12 16.37 -2.88
C ALA A 378 9.71 17.77 -2.57
N PRO A 379 11.04 17.98 -2.50
CA PRO A 379 11.59 19.31 -2.32
C PRO A 379 11.17 20.31 -3.39
N VAL A 380 11.11 19.87 -4.67
CA VAL A 380 10.63 20.72 -5.78
C VAL A 380 9.17 21.09 -5.58
N TYR A 381 8.31 20.11 -5.25
CA TYR A 381 6.90 20.31 -4.98
C TYR A 381 6.69 21.35 -3.86
N PHE A 382 7.40 21.20 -2.73
CA PHE A 382 7.31 22.15 -1.62
C PHE A 382 7.94 23.52 -1.93
N ALA A 383 8.98 23.59 -2.77
CA ALA A 383 9.55 24.85 -3.22
C ALA A 383 8.56 25.64 -4.10
N VAL A 384 7.84 24.96 -5.00
CA VAL A 384 6.76 25.56 -5.79
C VAL A 384 5.63 26.02 -4.88
N LEU A 385 5.15 25.18 -3.99
CA LEU A 385 4.06 25.47 -3.06
C LEU A 385 4.37 26.74 -2.22
N ARG A 386 5.59 26.84 -1.67
CA ARG A 386 6.02 28.04 -0.92
C ARG A 386 6.12 29.28 -1.81
N SER A 387 6.53 29.15 -3.07
CA SER A 387 6.62 30.29 -3.98
C SER A 387 5.25 30.85 -4.35
N GLU A 388 4.22 30.01 -4.36
CA GLU A 388 2.85 30.41 -4.68
C GLU A 388 2.19 31.28 -3.58
N ARG A 389 2.73 31.26 -2.36
CA ARG A 389 2.24 32.14 -1.26
C ARG A 389 2.30 33.63 -1.62
N LYS A 390 3.21 34.01 -2.50
CA LYS A 390 3.37 35.40 -2.97
C LYS A 390 2.47 35.74 -4.15
N LEU A 391 1.73 34.78 -4.70
CA LEU A 391 0.89 34.97 -5.87
C LEU A 391 -0.56 35.24 -5.45
N ALA A 392 -1.28 36.05 -6.22
CA ALA A 392 -2.72 36.14 -6.09
C ALA A 392 -3.38 34.76 -6.34
N ARG A 393 -4.51 34.48 -5.69
CA ARG A 393 -5.18 33.18 -5.73
C ARG A 393 -5.34 32.56 -7.13
N PRO A 394 -5.73 33.30 -8.21
CA PRO A 394 -5.81 32.69 -9.53
C PRO A 394 -4.51 32.09 -10.06
N GLY A 395 -3.37 32.64 -9.58
CA GLY A 395 -2.03 32.18 -9.97
C GLY A 395 -1.46 31.03 -9.13
N ALA A 396 -2.03 30.74 -7.97
CA ALA A 396 -1.55 29.74 -7.02
C ALA A 396 -2.13 28.35 -7.37
N LEU A 397 -1.75 27.79 -8.51
CA LEU A 397 -2.35 26.57 -9.10
C LEU A 397 -2.20 25.34 -8.20
N LEU A 398 -1.00 25.12 -7.67
CA LEU A 398 -0.71 23.96 -6.82
C LEU A 398 -1.37 24.08 -5.45
N SER A 399 -1.31 25.28 -4.85
CA SER A 399 -1.95 25.57 -3.58
C SER A 399 -3.46 25.40 -3.66
N ASN A 400 -4.08 25.89 -4.73
CA ASN A 400 -5.53 25.75 -4.95
C ASN A 400 -5.94 24.28 -5.21
N ALA A 401 -5.13 23.52 -5.94
CA ALA A 401 -5.39 22.10 -6.16
C ALA A 401 -5.29 21.31 -4.84
N LEU A 402 -4.29 21.61 -4.02
CA LEU A 402 -4.07 20.94 -2.74
C LEU A 402 -5.14 21.34 -1.71
N LEU A 403 -5.49 22.64 -1.64
CA LEU A 403 -6.58 23.12 -0.78
C LEU A 403 -7.92 22.46 -1.15
N ALA A 404 -8.26 22.41 -2.46
CA ALA A 404 -9.45 21.71 -2.92
C ALA A 404 -9.43 20.21 -2.61
N ALA A 405 -8.25 19.58 -2.64
CA ALA A 405 -8.08 18.20 -2.21
C ALA A 405 -8.32 18.03 -0.70
N PHE A 406 -7.94 18.98 0.14
CA PHE A 406 -8.16 18.93 1.58
C PHE A 406 -9.59 19.30 1.99
N THR A 407 -10.19 20.32 1.40
CA THR A 407 -11.57 20.74 1.73
C THR A 407 -12.63 19.80 1.15
N GLY A 408 -12.31 19.10 0.06
CA GLY A 408 -13.28 18.24 -0.65
C GLY A 408 -14.29 19.01 -1.52
N ASP A 409 -14.16 20.32 -1.63
CA ASP A 409 -15.11 21.20 -2.31
C ASP A 409 -15.21 21.01 -3.83
N GLN A 410 -14.31 20.23 -4.41
CA GLN A 410 -14.26 19.99 -5.84
C GLN A 410 -14.11 18.49 -6.14
N SER A 411 -14.59 18.08 -7.33
CA SER A 411 -14.38 16.71 -7.79
C SER A 411 -12.89 16.41 -8.00
N TYR A 412 -12.49 15.17 -7.75
CA TYR A 412 -11.11 14.73 -8.00
C TYR A 412 -10.69 14.89 -9.45
N LYS A 413 -11.62 14.71 -10.39
CA LYS A 413 -11.39 14.98 -11.82
C LYS A 413 -10.90 16.42 -12.03
N ARG A 414 -11.59 17.41 -11.44
CA ARG A 414 -11.23 18.83 -11.59
C ARG A 414 -9.89 19.14 -10.90
N ILE A 415 -9.63 18.56 -9.73
CA ILE A 415 -8.37 18.69 -9.00
C ILE A 415 -7.21 18.13 -9.82
N LEU A 416 -7.38 16.91 -10.38
CA LEU A 416 -6.36 16.26 -11.20
C LEU A 416 -6.05 17.07 -12.47
N LEU A 417 -7.06 17.58 -13.17
CA LEU A 417 -6.87 18.43 -14.35
C LEU A 417 -6.07 19.71 -14.01
N ARG A 418 -6.31 20.32 -12.84
CA ARG A 418 -5.50 21.47 -12.37
C ARG A 418 -4.07 21.08 -12.01
N ALA A 419 -3.87 19.91 -11.41
CA ALA A 419 -2.54 19.41 -11.10
C ALA A 419 -1.71 19.07 -12.36
N LEU A 420 -2.37 18.84 -13.49
CA LEU A 420 -1.75 18.59 -14.80
C LEU A 420 -1.65 19.85 -15.67
N ASP A 421 -1.91 21.04 -15.13
CA ASP A 421 -1.77 22.31 -15.84
C ASP A 421 -0.32 22.48 -16.36
N PRO A 422 -0.11 22.74 -17.68
CA PRO A 422 1.23 22.91 -18.24
C PRO A 422 2.05 24.00 -17.56
N ARG A 423 1.41 25.07 -17.07
CA ARG A 423 2.07 26.16 -16.34
C ARG A 423 2.66 25.66 -15.02
N LEU A 424 1.97 24.72 -14.34
CA LEU A 424 2.49 24.08 -13.14
C LEU A 424 3.70 23.20 -13.46
N ALA A 425 3.61 22.39 -14.54
CA ALA A 425 4.71 21.55 -15.01
C ALA A 425 5.95 22.40 -15.34
N MET A 426 5.80 23.54 -16.02
CA MET A 426 6.91 24.46 -16.29
C MET A 426 7.53 25.05 -15.02
N ARG A 427 6.72 25.44 -14.03
CA ARG A 427 7.22 25.92 -12.72
C ARG A 427 8.00 24.85 -11.98
N MET A 428 7.49 23.60 -11.99
CA MET A 428 8.18 22.47 -11.38
C MET A 428 9.51 22.17 -12.08
N ALA A 429 9.55 22.20 -13.41
CA ALA A 429 10.77 21.99 -14.19
C ALA A 429 11.80 23.10 -13.92
N GLY A 430 11.40 24.36 -13.91
CA GLY A 430 12.29 25.49 -13.60
C GLY A 430 12.88 25.41 -12.18
N ARG A 431 12.09 25.02 -11.19
CA ARG A 431 12.58 24.80 -9.82
C ARG A 431 13.48 23.57 -9.70
N ALA A 432 13.17 22.49 -10.41
CA ALA A 432 14.01 21.31 -10.45
C ALA A 432 15.39 21.62 -11.05
N SER A 433 15.44 22.38 -12.15
CA SER A 433 16.69 22.81 -12.78
C SER A 433 17.52 23.69 -11.84
N GLY A 434 16.92 24.68 -11.18
CA GLY A 434 17.60 25.51 -10.18
C GLY A 434 18.20 24.70 -9.04
N MET A 435 17.45 23.78 -8.47
CA MET A 435 17.91 22.89 -7.39
C MET A 435 18.99 21.89 -7.85
N ALA A 436 18.94 21.44 -9.11
CA ALA A 436 19.99 20.60 -9.68
C ALA A 436 21.31 21.36 -9.83
N ILE A 437 21.26 22.63 -10.25
CA ILE A 437 22.45 23.50 -10.34
C ILE A 437 23.04 23.77 -8.95
N GLU A 438 22.20 24.05 -7.95
CA GLU A 438 22.66 24.25 -6.56
C GLU A 438 23.32 22.99 -5.99
N ARG A 439 22.74 21.80 -6.26
CA ARG A 439 23.34 20.52 -5.84
C ARG A 439 24.64 20.22 -6.57
N ALA A 440 24.71 20.49 -7.86
CA ALA A 440 25.94 20.35 -8.62
C ALA A 440 27.06 21.27 -8.07
N ARG A 441 26.73 22.52 -7.70
CA ARG A 441 27.65 23.43 -7.04
C ARG A 441 28.10 22.92 -5.66
N ALA A 442 27.18 22.43 -4.85
CA ALA A 442 27.49 21.85 -3.53
C ALA A 442 28.42 20.63 -3.63
N VAL A 443 28.23 19.77 -4.64
CA VAL A 443 29.09 18.60 -4.89
C VAL A 443 30.53 19.03 -5.31
N VAL A 444 30.64 20.11 -6.03
CA VAL A 444 31.95 20.63 -6.48
C VAL A 444 32.78 21.24 -5.33
N PHE A 445 32.11 21.69 -4.25
CA PHE A 445 32.79 22.31 -3.09
C PHE A 445 32.92 21.38 -1.85
N GLN A 446 32.44 20.14 -1.90
CA GLN A 446 32.74 19.15 -0.83
C GLN A 446 34.12 18.54 -1.06
N THR A 447 35.08 18.93 -0.25
CA THR A 447 36.39 18.28 -0.11
C THR A 447 36.22 16.83 0.37
N GLU A 448 35.99 15.90 -0.56
CA GLU A 448 36.07 14.47 -0.29
C GLU A 448 37.53 14.09 0.01
N ARG A 449 37.77 13.32 1.09
CA ARG A 449 39.01 12.57 1.25
C ARG A 449 39.24 11.79 -0.06
N GLN A 450 40.41 11.99 -0.70
CA GLN A 450 40.71 11.27 -1.93
C GLN A 450 40.67 9.77 -1.67
N PRO A 451 39.98 8.98 -2.49
CA PRO A 451 39.94 7.53 -2.34
C PRO A 451 41.37 6.96 -2.48
N ILE A 452 41.69 5.98 -1.64
CA ILE A 452 42.97 5.26 -1.76
C ILE A 452 42.99 4.57 -3.11
N ARG A 453 44.00 4.85 -3.95
CA ARG A 453 44.15 4.24 -5.28
C ARG A 453 45.15 3.11 -5.25
N GLY A 454 44.90 2.05 -6.04
CA GLY A 454 45.85 1.00 -6.30
C GLY A 454 45.82 -0.18 -5.35
N LEU A 455 44.77 -0.32 -4.50
CA LEU A 455 44.59 -1.51 -3.66
C LEU A 455 44.25 -2.71 -4.54
N ARG A 456 45.07 -3.76 -4.47
CA ARG A 456 44.85 -5.00 -5.25
C ARG A 456 44.96 -6.23 -4.37
N LEU A 457 44.24 -7.29 -4.72
CA LEU A 457 44.42 -8.63 -4.21
C LEU A 457 45.77 -9.18 -4.72
N ARG A 458 46.56 -9.74 -3.82
CA ARG A 458 47.87 -10.33 -4.07
C ARG A 458 47.88 -11.78 -3.54
N ASP A 459 48.94 -12.48 -3.82
CA ASP A 459 49.14 -13.79 -3.24
C ASP A 459 49.02 -13.75 -1.71
N GLY A 460 48.31 -14.70 -1.12
CA GLY A 460 48.01 -14.73 0.30
C GLY A 460 46.89 -13.80 0.79
N SER A 461 46.32 -12.92 -0.05
CA SER A 461 45.24 -12.00 0.35
C SER A 461 44.04 -12.76 0.89
N ARG A 462 43.42 -12.18 1.95
CA ARG A 462 42.31 -12.77 2.71
C ARG A 462 41.00 -12.09 2.29
N VAL A 463 40.05 -12.86 1.77
CA VAL A 463 38.72 -12.36 1.40
C VAL A 463 37.69 -13.02 2.30
N ALA A 464 36.93 -12.19 3.03
CA ALA A 464 35.82 -12.65 3.85
C ALA A 464 34.49 -12.40 3.13
N ILE A 465 33.73 -13.47 2.92
CA ILE A 465 32.40 -13.44 2.29
C ILE A 465 31.35 -13.72 3.37
N ILE A 466 30.46 -12.78 3.61
CA ILE A 466 29.43 -12.88 4.64
C ILE A 466 28.13 -13.36 3.98
N GLY A 467 27.82 -14.63 4.14
CA GLY A 467 26.68 -15.34 3.54
C GLY A 467 27.13 -16.32 2.44
N GLY A 468 26.73 -17.59 2.57
CA GLY A 468 27.02 -18.68 1.66
C GLY A 468 25.89 -18.98 0.65
N GLY A 469 24.89 -18.10 0.52
CA GLY A 469 23.84 -18.21 -0.49
C GLY A 469 24.39 -18.04 -1.93
N PRO A 470 23.54 -18.03 -2.97
CA PRO A 470 23.95 -18.02 -4.37
C PRO A 470 24.94 -16.93 -4.75
N GLY A 471 24.80 -15.71 -4.17
CA GLY A 471 25.72 -14.60 -4.45
C GLY A 471 27.11 -14.80 -3.87
N GLY A 472 27.20 -15.23 -2.62
CA GLY A 472 28.47 -15.47 -1.94
C GLY A 472 29.21 -16.67 -2.49
N ALA A 473 28.49 -17.78 -2.73
CA ALA A 473 29.06 -18.97 -3.35
C ALA A 473 29.56 -18.71 -4.77
N ALA A 474 28.76 -17.99 -5.60
CA ALA A 474 29.17 -17.61 -6.95
C ALA A 474 30.41 -16.69 -6.95
N CYS A 475 30.45 -15.72 -6.03
CA CYS A 475 31.63 -14.88 -5.85
C CYS A 475 32.87 -15.70 -5.50
N ALA A 476 32.76 -16.60 -4.54
CA ALA A 476 33.89 -17.45 -4.11
C ALA A 476 34.40 -18.34 -5.22
N ILE A 477 33.51 -19.06 -5.91
CA ILE A 477 33.85 -19.95 -7.03
C ILE A 477 34.60 -19.16 -8.11
N ARG A 478 34.01 -18.07 -8.58
CA ARG A 478 34.57 -17.24 -9.65
C ARG A 478 35.89 -16.61 -9.25
N LEU A 479 35.98 -16.08 -8.04
CA LEU A 479 37.17 -15.42 -7.51
C LEU A 479 38.35 -16.40 -7.41
N LEU A 480 38.13 -17.57 -6.79
CA LEU A 480 39.20 -18.57 -6.61
C LEU A 480 39.69 -19.16 -7.91
N ARG A 481 38.79 -19.42 -8.86
CA ARG A 481 39.17 -19.94 -10.18
C ARG A 481 39.99 -18.94 -10.97
N ASN A 482 39.49 -17.70 -11.05
CA ASN A 482 40.17 -16.65 -11.80
C ASN A 482 41.48 -16.20 -11.15
N ALA A 483 41.59 -16.26 -9.82
CA ALA A 483 42.85 -16.04 -9.12
C ALA A 483 43.89 -17.13 -9.45
N ARG A 484 43.46 -18.38 -9.35
CA ARG A 484 44.35 -19.54 -9.69
C ARG A 484 44.85 -19.48 -11.13
N SER A 485 44.02 -19.16 -12.10
CA SER A 485 44.44 -18.99 -13.51
C SER A 485 45.46 -17.87 -13.73
N ARG A 486 45.57 -16.94 -12.75
CA ARG A 486 46.54 -15.82 -12.72
C ARG A 486 47.75 -16.11 -11.81
N GLY A 487 47.87 -17.30 -11.25
CA GLY A 487 48.95 -17.68 -10.32
C GLY A 487 48.82 -17.02 -8.94
N ILE A 488 47.63 -16.58 -8.54
CA ILE A 488 47.38 -15.91 -7.27
C ILE A 488 46.65 -16.88 -6.32
N ASN A 489 47.21 -17.14 -5.14
CA ASN A 489 46.57 -17.98 -4.14
C ASN A 489 45.85 -17.08 -3.11
N LEU A 490 44.53 -17.06 -3.15
CA LEU A 490 43.71 -16.31 -2.23
C LEU A 490 43.22 -17.19 -1.07
N ARG A 491 43.07 -16.59 0.11
CA ARG A 491 42.44 -17.22 1.27
C ARG A 491 41.01 -16.70 1.37
N VAL A 492 40.03 -17.45 0.82
CA VAL A 492 38.62 -17.07 0.83
C VAL A 492 37.91 -17.81 1.95
N THR A 493 37.28 -17.06 2.85
CA THR A 493 36.48 -17.60 3.95
C THR A 493 35.03 -17.15 3.78
N ILE A 494 34.10 -18.11 3.78
CA ILE A 494 32.65 -17.87 3.72
C ILE A 494 32.09 -18.10 5.13
N TYR A 495 31.40 -17.12 5.66
CA TYR A 495 30.67 -17.21 6.93
C TYR A 495 29.20 -17.51 6.62
N GLU A 496 28.72 -18.73 6.94
CA GLU A 496 27.34 -19.16 6.71
C GLU A 496 26.84 -19.97 7.91
N PRO A 497 26.05 -19.35 8.79
CA PRO A 497 25.55 -20.03 9.99
C PRO A 497 24.47 -21.07 9.69
N LYS A 498 23.86 -21.05 8.49
CA LYS A 498 22.79 -21.97 8.13
C LYS A 498 23.35 -23.34 7.72
N GLN A 499 22.74 -24.38 8.26
CA GLN A 499 22.96 -25.74 7.81
C GLN A 499 21.89 -26.08 6.77
N PHE A 500 22.18 -25.91 5.48
CA PHE A 500 21.20 -26.01 4.39
C PHE A 500 20.30 -27.26 4.42
N PRO A 501 20.76 -28.47 4.72
CA PRO A 501 19.88 -29.63 4.77
C PRO A 501 18.78 -29.54 5.84
N ARG A 502 19.00 -28.74 6.89
CA ARG A 502 18.09 -28.56 8.03
C ARG A 502 17.37 -27.22 8.01
N HIS A 503 17.72 -26.36 7.07
CA HIS A 503 17.18 -25.00 6.99
C HIS A 503 16.16 -24.87 5.87
N HIS A 504 14.95 -24.48 6.23
CA HIS A 504 13.93 -24.14 5.23
C HIS A 504 14.22 -22.77 4.60
N ASN A 505 14.30 -22.73 3.27
CA ASN A 505 14.47 -21.47 2.53
C ASN A 505 13.15 -21.09 1.87
N PRO A 506 12.49 -20.00 2.30
CA PRO A 506 11.19 -19.58 1.75
C PRO A 506 11.36 -19.02 0.33
N CYS A 507 11.41 -19.88 -0.65
CA CYS A 507 11.57 -19.53 -2.06
C CYS A 507 10.89 -20.55 -2.97
N MET A 508 10.33 -20.10 -4.08
CA MET A 508 9.71 -20.96 -5.09
C MET A 508 10.74 -21.85 -5.82
N GLY A 509 12.02 -21.48 -5.80
CA GLY A 509 13.10 -22.22 -6.43
C GLY A 509 13.01 -22.21 -7.96
N VAL A 510 12.56 -21.11 -8.55
CA VAL A 510 12.50 -20.92 -10.00
C VAL A 510 13.85 -20.40 -10.50
N LEU A 511 14.52 -21.18 -11.32
CA LEU A 511 15.70 -20.78 -12.08
C LEU A 511 15.22 -20.34 -13.47
N ALA A 512 14.91 -19.07 -13.60
CA ALA A 512 14.51 -18.51 -14.90
C ALA A 512 15.73 -18.22 -15.77
N PRO A 513 15.62 -18.23 -17.11
CA PRO A 513 16.69 -17.79 -18.01
C PRO A 513 17.23 -16.40 -17.65
N PRO A 514 18.54 -16.14 -17.73
CA PRO A 514 19.62 -17.03 -18.17
C PRO A 514 20.36 -17.72 -17.01
N THR A 515 19.69 -18.16 -15.94
CA THR A 515 20.39 -18.69 -14.74
C THR A 515 21.23 -19.93 -15.04
N ALA A 516 20.70 -20.88 -15.82
CA ALA A 516 21.44 -22.11 -16.17
C ALA A 516 22.66 -21.80 -17.04
N GLU A 517 22.53 -20.91 -18.00
CA GLU A 517 23.64 -20.40 -18.81
C GLU A 517 24.72 -19.74 -17.95
N LEU A 518 24.35 -18.87 -17.01
CA LEU A 518 25.28 -18.22 -16.07
C LEU A 518 26.04 -19.23 -15.19
N LEU A 519 25.38 -20.31 -14.77
CA LEU A 519 26.04 -21.39 -14.03
C LEU A 519 27.09 -22.07 -14.88
N ARG A 520 26.77 -22.42 -16.13
CA ARG A 520 27.70 -23.08 -17.05
C ARG A 520 28.84 -22.14 -17.44
N GLU A 521 28.55 -20.96 -17.95
CA GLU A 521 29.54 -20.08 -18.54
C GLU A 521 30.40 -19.32 -17.52
N ARG A 522 29.80 -18.88 -16.43
CA ARG A 522 30.48 -18.04 -15.43
C ARG A 522 31.09 -18.84 -14.30
N LEU A 523 30.50 -19.97 -13.94
CA LEU A 523 30.90 -20.77 -12.80
C LEU A 523 31.41 -22.15 -13.18
N GLU A 524 31.24 -22.57 -14.45
CA GLU A 524 31.50 -23.95 -14.97
C GLU A 524 30.81 -24.99 -14.04
N VAL A 525 29.58 -24.71 -13.67
CA VAL A 525 28.75 -25.56 -12.83
C VAL A 525 27.57 -26.03 -13.67
N GLU A 526 27.48 -27.31 -13.84
CA GLU A 526 26.30 -27.96 -14.42
C GLU A 526 25.31 -28.32 -13.32
N LEU A 527 24.02 -28.14 -13.63
CA LEU A 527 22.95 -28.49 -12.73
C LEU A 527 22.66 -29.99 -12.87
N PRO A 528 22.81 -30.82 -11.83
CA PRO A 528 22.51 -32.23 -11.88
C PRO A 528 21.04 -32.47 -12.24
N PRO A 529 20.71 -33.41 -13.15
CA PRO A 529 19.32 -33.68 -13.56
C PRO A 529 18.39 -34.02 -12.41
N GLU A 530 18.86 -34.72 -11.40
CA GLU A 530 18.12 -35.12 -10.20
C GLU A 530 17.72 -33.89 -9.32
N MET A 531 18.38 -32.78 -9.48
CA MET A 531 18.06 -31.53 -8.79
C MET A 531 16.89 -30.81 -9.45
N ILE A 532 16.61 -31.08 -10.71
CA ILE A 532 15.51 -30.47 -11.46
C ILE A 532 14.21 -31.17 -11.08
N LYS A 533 13.38 -30.49 -10.33
CA LYS A 533 12.07 -31.00 -9.87
C LYS A 533 11.01 -30.89 -10.95
N ARG A 534 11.09 -29.89 -11.83
CA ARG A 534 10.22 -29.73 -13.00
C ARG A 534 10.79 -28.73 -14.00
N THR A 535 10.50 -28.94 -15.27
CA THR A 535 10.73 -27.97 -16.34
C THR A 535 9.43 -27.23 -16.63
N ILE A 536 9.47 -25.92 -16.70
CA ILE A 536 8.30 -25.05 -16.88
C ILE A 536 8.12 -24.76 -18.37
N LYS A 537 6.95 -25.15 -18.90
CA LYS A 537 6.58 -24.98 -20.32
C LYS A 537 6.00 -23.58 -20.60
N GLY A 538 5.44 -22.92 -19.60
CA GLY A 538 4.81 -21.62 -19.76
C GLY A 538 4.22 -21.09 -18.45
N TYR A 539 3.42 -20.06 -18.59
CA TYR A 539 2.72 -19.40 -17.50
C TYR A 539 1.23 -19.27 -17.83
N ARG A 540 0.38 -19.41 -16.84
CA ARG A 540 -1.04 -19.11 -16.98
C ARG A 540 -1.40 -17.92 -16.09
N LEU A 541 -1.75 -16.82 -16.71
CA LEU A 541 -2.13 -15.60 -16.01
C LEU A 541 -3.65 -15.57 -15.77
N HIS A 542 -4.03 -15.41 -14.52
CA HIS A 542 -5.42 -15.30 -14.06
C HIS A 542 -5.72 -13.87 -13.62
N GLY A 543 -6.73 -13.25 -14.21
CA GLY A 543 -7.40 -12.05 -13.70
C GLY A 543 -8.65 -12.41 -12.90
N ASP A 544 -9.51 -11.44 -12.61
CA ASP A 544 -10.75 -11.68 -11.85
C ASP A 544 -11.73 -12.60 -12.61
N ARG A 545 -11.83 -12.44 -13.92
CA ARG A 545 -12.79 -13.16 -14.81
C ARG A 545 -12.10 -13.87 -15.96
N SER A 546 -10.98 -13.36 -16.44
CA SER A 546 -10.28 -13.81 -17.66
C SER A 546 -8.98 -14.53 -17.32
N ASP A 547 -8.60 -15.46 -18.18
CA ASP A 547 -7.34 -16.22 -18.09
C ASP A 547 -6.66 -16.25 -19.46
N ILE A 548 -5.34 -16.31 -19.47
CA ILE A 548 -4.54 -16.47 -20.68
C ILE A 548 -3.35 -17.40 -20.43
N GLU A 549 -3.10 -18.30 -21.37
CA GLU A 549 -1.90 -19.13 -21.41
C GLU A 549 -0.79 -18.39 -22.15
N LEU A 550 0.41 -18.39 -21.58
CA LEU A 550 1.59 -17.71 -22.08
C LEU A 550 2.71 -18.72 -22.25
N CYS A 551 2.83 -19.28 -23.45
CA CYS A 551 3.82 -20.30 -23.78
C CYS A 551 5.21 -19.69 -24.00
N ALA A 552 6.24 -20.41 -23.54
CA ALA A 552 7.62 -20.05 -23.83
C ALA A 552 7.91 -20.29 -25.33
N PRO A 553 8.57 -19.34 -26.02
CA PRO A 553 9.07 -19.62 -27.37
C PRO A 553 10.00 -20.81 -27.37
N THR A 554 9.92 -21.64 -28.41
CA THR A 554 10.77 -22.85 -28.56
C THR A 554 12.27 -22.54 -28.65
N THR A 555 12.62 -21.29 -28.94
CA THR A 555 14.00 -20.79 -29.03
C THR A 555 14.59 -20.37 -27.68
N GLU A 556 13.79 -20.33 -26.62
CA GLU A 556 14.24 -19.90 -25.28
C GLU A 556 14.49 -21.12 -24.37
N GLU A 557 15.52 -21.02 -23.52
CA GLU A 557 15.72 -22.01 -22.45
C GLU A 557 14.52 -21.98 -21.50
N PRO A 558 13.97 -23.14 -21.12
CA PRO A 558 12.85 -23.19 -20.18
C PRO A 558 13.30 -22.80 -18.77
N ALA A 559 12.37 -22.27 -17.96
CA ALA A 559 12.61 -22.09 -16.54
C ALA A 559 12.62 -23.47 -15.84
N LEU A 560 13.57 -23.67 -14.92
CA LEU A 560 13.73 -24.89 -14.15
C LEU A 560 13.32 -24.69 -12.70
N LEU A 561 12.68 -25.67 -12.12
CA LEU A 561 12.34 -25.69 -10.70
C LEU A 561 13.29 -26.58 -9.91
N VAL A 562 13.86 -26.03 -8.85
CA VAL A 562 14.76 -26.75 -7.95
C VAL A 562 14.33 -26.62 -6.50
N SER A 563 14.83 -27.51 -5.64
CA SER A 563 14.81 -27.28 -4.20
C SER A 563 15.86 -26.23 -3.85
N ARG A 564 15.48 -25.17 -3.16
CA ARG A 564 16.41 -24.07 -2.83
C ARG A 564 17.49 -24.48 -1.84
N SER A 565 17.16 -25.30 -0.87
CA SER A 565 18.16 -25.83 0.07
C SER A 565 19.24 -26.66 -0.62
N ASP A 566 18.81 -27.56 -1.52
CA ASP A 566 19.73 -28.44 -2.26
C ASP A 566 20.60 -27.62 -3.23
N PHE A 567 19.98 -26.63 -3.90
CA PHE A 567 20.69 -25.75 -4.81
C PHE A 567 21.74 -24.88 -4.09
N ASP A 568 21.38 -24.28 -2.95
CA ASP A 568 22.31 -23.47 -2.16
C ASP A 568 23.44 -24.34 -1.59
N GLN A 569 23.13 -25.54 -1.13
CA GLN A 569 24.14 -26.51 -0.65
C GLN A 569 25.09 -26.94 -1.78
N MET A 570 24.57 -27.24 -2.95
CA MET A 570 25.38 -27.60 -4.13
C MET A 570 26.36 -26.48 -4.48
N LEU A 571 25.90 -25.23 -4.57
CA LEU A 571 26.76 -24.09 -4.87
C LEU A 571 27.83 -23.89 -3.78
N LEU A 572 27.48 -24.00 -2.51
CA LEU A 572 28.42 -23.89 -1.42
C LEU A 572 29.48 -25.01 -1.46
N ALA A 573 29.07 -26.25 -1.73
CA ALA A 573 29.98 -27.37 -1.93
C ALA A 573 30.95 -27.15 -3.12
N ARG A 574 30.47 -26.53 -4.20
CA ARG A 574 31.32 -26.15 -5.36
C ARG A 574 32.33 -25.06 -4.97
N ALA A 575 31.94 -24.10 -4.09
CA ALA A 575 32.87 -23.10 -3.56
C ALA A 575 33.96 -23.74 -2.70
N VAL A 576 33.60 -24.70 -1.84
CA VAL A 576 34.57 -25.49 -1.07
C VAL A 576 35.52 -26.26 -2.00
N LYS A 577 34.99 -26.92 -3.01
CA LYS A 577 35.81 -27.61 -4.02
C LYS A 577 36.75 -26.67 -4.77
N ALA A 578 36.37 -25.41 -4.95
CA ALA A 578 37.22 -24.38 -5.55
C ALA A 578 38.32 -23.88 -4.54
N GLY A 579 38.25 -24.22 -3.27
CA GLY A 579 39.24 -23.88 -2.24
C GLY A 579 38.76 -22.85 -1.19
N ALA A 580 37.46 -22.56 -1.14
CA ALA A 580 36.92 -21.71 -0.07
C ALA A 580 36.84 -22.48 1.26
N ARG A 581 37.14 -21.79 2.38
CA ARG A 581 36.87 -22.27 3.73
C ARG A 581 35.48 -21.80 4.14
N VAL A 582 34.64 -22.68 4.62
CA VAL A 582 33.32 -22.32 5.18
C VAL A 582 33.40 -22.41 6.69
N LEU A 583 32.92 -21.37 7.36
CA LEU A 583 32.71 -21.29 8.80
C LEU A 583 31.22 -21.21 9.09
N SER A 584 30.74 -22.09 9.97
CA SER A 584 29.33 -22.12 10.38
C SER A 584 29.05 -21.09 11.49
N ASP A 585 29.70 -19.94 11.42
CA ASP A 585 29.61 -18.86 12.39
C ASP A 585 28.80 -17.70 11.85
N ARG A 586 28.08 -17.03 12.73
CA ARG A 586 27.41 -15.76 12.40
C ARG A 586 28.42 -14.62 12.61
N VAL A 587 28.52 -13.72 11.62
CA VAL A 587 29.25 -12.47 11.76
C VAL A 587 28.44 -11.51 12.61
N THR A 588 29.07 -10.96 13.67
CA THR A 588 28.45 -10.05 14.62
C THR A 588 28.97 -8.62 14.51
N GLY A 589 30.12 -8.41 13.85
CA GLY A 589 30.72 -7.09 13.67
C GLY A 589 31.75 -7.06 12.53
N VAL A 590 31.93 -5.87 11.97
CA VAL A 590 32.97 -5.57 10.97
C VAL A 590 33.58 -4.22 11.32
N GLU A 591 34.91 -4.12 11.35
CA GLU A 591 35.64 -2.87 11.54
C GLU A 591 36.62 -2.65 10.40
N PHE A 592 36.69 -1.43 9.89
CA PHE A 592 37.63 -1.00 8.86
C PHE A 592 38.71 -0.14 9.48
N HIS A 593 39.97 -0.54 9.32
CA HIS A 593 41.15 0.15 9.80
C HIS A 593 42.02 0.59 8.62
N PRO A 594 41.65 1.68 7.90
CA PRO A 594 42.33 2.08 6.67
C PRO A 594 43.79 2.35 6.81
N ASP A 595 44.23 2.75 8.00
CA ASP A 595 45.64 3.06 8.33
C ASP A 595 46.46 1.84 8.78
N ASN A 596 45.82 0.67 8.98
CA ASN A 596 46.49 -0.58 9.36
C ASN A 596 46.63 -1.50 8.13
N LEU A 597 47.83 -1.60 7.57
CA LEU A 597 48.11 -2.39 6.37
C LEU A 597 48.11 -3.90 6.61
N GLU A 598 48.41 -4.36 7.83
CA GLU A 598 48.43 -5.80 8.19
C GLU A 598 47.00 -6.31 8.47
N HIS A 599 46.18 -5.50 9.09
CA HIS A 599 44.84 -5.85 9.52
C HIS A 599 43.81 -4.77 9.08
N PRO A 600 43.68 -4.55 7.78
CA PRO A 600 42.86 -3.43 7.30
C PRO A 600 41.35 -3.59 7.53
N VAL A 601 40.90 -4.83 7.71
CA VAL A 601 39.50 -5.13 8.06
C VAL A 601 39.50 -6.24 9.11
N ARG A 602 38.76 -6.06 10.18
CA ARG A 602 38.54 -7.09 11.20
C ARG A 602 37.07 -7.54 11.14
N VAL A 603 36.87 -8.85 11.05
CA VAL A 603 35.57 -9.50 11.05
C VAL A 603 35.40 -10.22 12.37
N TYR A 604 34.34 -9.92 13.10
CA TYR A 604 34.00 -10.59 14.35
C TYR A 604 32.88 -11.60 14.06
N SER A 605 33.08 -12.84 14.48
CA SER A 605 32.06 -13.88 14.50
C SER A 605 31.75 -14.30 15.91
N GLU A 606 30.73 -15.14 16.11
CA GLU A 606 30.31 -15.59 17.44
C GLU A 606 31.45 -16.25 18.24
N GLY A 607 32.39 -16.89 17.56
CA GLY A 607 33.52 -17.61 18.23
C GLY A 607 34.85 -16.88 18.18
N GLN A 608 35.14 -16.09 17.16
CA GLN A 608 36.50 -15.60 16.89
C GLN A 608 36.48 -14.28 16.08
N SER A 609 37.64 -13.62 16.06
CA SER A 609 37.88 -12.49 15.14
C SER A 609 38.92 -12.86 14.09
N TYR A 610 38.67 -12.44 12.85
CA TYR A 610 39.54 -12.69 11.70
C TYR A 610 39.94 -11.39 11.03
N SER A 611 41.14 -11.36 10.50
CA SER A 611 41.60 -10.26 9.67
C SER A 611 41.33 -10.56 8.18
N ALA A 612 40.86 -9.59 7.45
CA ALA A 612 40.58 -9.68 6.02
C ALA A 612 41.13 -8.46 5.26
N ASP A 613 41.44 -8.66 4.00
CA ASP A 613 41.87 -7.61 3.08
C ASP A 613 40.68 -7.06 2.29
N MET A 614 39.61 -7.86 2.17
CA MET A 614 38.39 -7.50 1.45
C MET A 614 37.17 -8.18 2.09
N ILE A 615 36.05 -7.46 2.15
CA ILE A 615 34.73 -7.96 2.56
C ILE A 615 33.79 -8.02 1.36
N VAL A 616 33.12 -9.14 1.20
CA VAL A 616 31.99 -9.30 0.29
C VAL A 616 30.73 -9.55 1.13
N ALA A 617 29.80 -8.61 1.16
CA ALA A 617 28.55 -8.75 1.89
C ALA A 617 27.49 -9.44 1.00
N ALA A 618 27.30 -10.75 1.21
CA ALA A 618 26.33 -11.62 0.55
C ALA A 618 25.21 -12.06 1.50
N CYS A 619 24.95 -11.27 2.55
CA CYS A 619 24.06 -11.57 3.66
C CYS A 619 22.56 -11.47 3.34
N GLY A 620 22.19 -11.22 2.08
CA GLY A 620 20.80 -11.04 1.70
C GLY A 620 20.14 -9.87 2.43
N LEU A 621 18.96 -10.11 3.02
CA LEU A 621 18.22 -9.14 3.83
C LEU A 621 18.23 -9.49 5.32
N ASP A 622 19.33 -10.04 5.84
CA ASP A 622 19.50 -10.26 7.27
C ASP A 622 19.61 -8.91 8.00
N ASP A 623 18.60 -8.56 8.80
CA ASP A 623 18.51 -7.24 9.44
C ASP A 623 19.65 -6.98 10.43
N GLY A 624 20.11 -8.01 11.12
CA GLY A 624 21.24 -7.90 12.03
C GLY A 624 22.51 -7.53 11.29
N MET A 625 22.82 -8.26 10.22
CA MET A 625 24.01 -8.01 9.42
C MET A 625 23.94 -6.68 8.66
N LEU A 626 22.77 -6.32 8.13
CA LEU A 626 22.58 -5.03 7.47
C LEU A 626 22.82 -3.86 8.46
N SER A 627 22.41 -4.01 9.72
CA SER A 627 22.67 -3.01 10.77
C SER A 627 24.17 -2.89 11.09
N VAL A 628 24.88 -4.01 11.13
CA VAL A 628 26.35 -4.04 11.29
C VAL A 628 27.03 -3.29 10.14
N LEU A 629 26.62 -3.53 8.90
CA LEU A 629 27.18 -2.85 7.73
C LEU A 629 26.89 -1.34 7.73
N GLU A 630 25.68 -0.93 8.15
CA GLU A 630 25.33 0.49 8.26
C GLU A 630 26.19 1.22 9.32
N GLN A 631 26.53 0.54 10.41
CA GLN A 631 27.39 1.08 11.47
C GLN A 631 28.87 1.10 11.08
N ALA A 632 29.35 0.03 10.44
CA ALA A 632 30.75 -0.11 10.01
C ALA A 632 31.13 0.80 8.85
N SER A 633 30.19 1.37 8.15
CA SER A 633 30.40 2.17 6.94
C SER A 633 31.16 3.48 7.23
N PRO A 634 32.09 3.91 6.38
CA PRO A 634 32.83 5.16 6.56
C PRO A 634 31.91 6.38 6.55
N ARG A 635 32.26 7.43 7.31
CA ARG A 635 31.57 8.73 7.27
C ARG A 635 31.60 9.29 5.83
N GLY A 636 30.42 9.68 5.31
CA GLY A 636 30.28 10.18 3.94
C GLY A 636 29.87 9.14 2.87
N ARG A 637 30.15 7.85 3.11
CA ARG A 637 29.76 6.72 2.24
C ARG A 637 28.99 5.65 2.98
N ARG A 638 28.09 6.07 3.86
CA ARG A 638 27.33 5.13 4.69
C ARG A 638 26.46 4.23 3.83
N TYR A 639 26.63 2.91 3.98
CA TYR A 639 25.71 1.93 3.44
C TYR A 639 24.30 2.18 4.00
N HIS A 640 23.32 2.14 3.15
CA HIS A 640 21.93 2.15 3.54
C HIS A 640 21.23 0.97 2.89
N ARG A 641 20.65 0.13 3.72
CA ARG A 641 19.88 -1.03 3.25
C ARG A 641 18.78 -0.66 2.27
N PRO A 642 18.25 -1.59 1.47
CA PRO A 642 17.07 -1.35 0.65
C PRO A 642 15.92 -0.78 1.48
N ALA A 643 15.47 0.44 1.14
CA ALA A 643 14.50 1.18 1.95
C ALA A 643 13.06 0.65 1.86
N GLU A 644 12.80 -0.26 0.92
CA GLU A 644 11.48 -0.84 0.69
C GLU A 644 11.64 -2.30 0.29
N CYS A 645 10.92 -3.18 0.99
CA CYS A 645 10.83 -4.60 0.68
C CYS A 645 9.37 -4.99 0.48
N MET A 646 9.12 -6.02 -0.30
CA MET A 646 7.86 -6.78 -0.31
C MET A 646 7.99 -7.96 0.64
N ASN A 647 6.91 -8.27 1.33
CA ASN A 647 6.78 -9.53 2.03
C ASN A 647 6.21 -10.59 1.08
N SER A 648 6.63 -11.81 1.28
CA SER A 648 6.13 -12.98 0.60
C SER A 648 5.73 -14.01 1.64
N ILE A 649 4.56 -14.61 1.48
CA ILE A 649 4.15 -15.77 2.27
C ILE A 649 4.06 -16.95 1.31
N ILE A 650 4.67 -18.05 1.72
CA ILE A 650 4.72 -19.28 0.94
C ILE A 650 4.17 -20.42 1.79
N ILE A 651 3.36 -21.26 1.18
CA ILE A 651 2.93 -22.53 1.77
C ILE A 651 3.27 -23.68 0.84
N ARG A 652 3.40 -24.87 1.41
CA ARG A 652 3.57 -26.13 0.70
C ARG A 652 2.34 -26.98 0.88
N LEU A 653 1.74 -27.42 -0.24
CA LEU A 653 0.62 -28.36 -0.24
C LEU A 653 1.04 -29.67 -0.90
N PRO A 654 1.14 -30.77 -0.15
CA PRO A 654 1.44 -32.08 -0.72
C PRO A 654 0.36 -32.50 -1.71
N CYS A 655 0.73 -33.06 -2.83
CA CYS A 655 -0.19 -33.68 -3.79
C CYS A 655 0.57 -34.59 -4.74
N ASP A 656 -0.15 -35.54 -5.31
CA ASP A 656 0.45 -36.48 -6.26
C ASP A 656 0.69 -35.86 -7.64
N GLU A 657 1.61 -36.45 -8.39
CA GLU A 657 2.02 -35.97 -9.70
C GLU A 657 0.88 -35.99 -10.72
N ARG A 658 -0.03 -37.00 -10.64
CA ARG A 658 -1.20 -37.09 -11.53
C ARG A 658 -2.16 -35.91 -11.33
N TYR A 659 -2.32 -35.47 -10.07
CA TYR A 659 -3.10 -34.28 -9.80
C TYR A 659 -2.46 -33.05 -10.42
N ILE A 660 -1.16 -32.88 -10.25
CA ILE A 660 -0.40 -31.76 -10.79
C ILE A 660 -0.52 -31.71 -12.32
N GLU A 661 -0.26 -32.84 -13.01
CA GLU A 661 -0.36 -32.89 -14.46
C GLU A 661 -1.77 -32.56 -14.97
N LYS A 662 -2.80 -33.06 -14.31
CA LYS A 662 -4.19 -32.86 -14.73
C LYS A 662 -4.68 -31.44 -14.49
N ARG A 663 -4.23 -30.76 -13.42
CA ARG A 663 -4.78 -29.48 -12.97
C ARG A 663 -3.92 -28.28 -13.27
N LEU A 664 -2.61 -28.45 -13.24
CA LEU A 664 -1.63 -27.38 -13.37
C LEU A 664 -0.71 -27.55 -14.58
N GLY A 665 -0.58 -28.79 -15.09
CA GLY A 665 0.33 -29.09 -16.18
C GLY A 665 1.77 -28.74 -15.85
N GLY A 666 2.52 -28.32 -16.84
CA GLY A 666 3.89 -27.80 -16.70
C GLY A 666 3.98 -26.28 -16.60
N GLU A 667 2.95 -25.63 -16.07
CA GLU A 667 2.83 -24.16 -16.04
C GLU A 667 2.91 -23.60 -14.62
N ILE A 668 3.40 -22.36 -14.49
CA ILE A 668 3.24 -21.57 -13.27
C ILE A 668 1.97 -20.75 -13.43
N HIS A 669 1.01 -20.91 -12.52
CA HIS A 669 -0.21 -20.13 -12.49
C HIS A 669 0.02 -18.84 -11.69
N ALA A 670 -0.12 -17.70 -12.36
CA ALA A 670 0.06 -16.36 -11.81
C ALA A 670 -1.29 -15.67 -11.67
N PHE A 671 -1.52 -14.96 -10.56
CA PHE A 671 -2.80 -14.34 -10.24
C PHE A 671 -2.64 -12.84 -10.00
N LEU A 672 -3.48 -12.05 -10.67
CA LEU A 672 -3.64 -10.62 -10.47
C LEU A 672 -5.13 -10.34 -10.17
N LEU A 673 -5.49 -10.40 -8.89
CA LEU A 673 -6.88 -10.35 -8.41
C LEU A 673 -7.16 -8.99 -7.75
N SER A 674 -8.17 -8.29 -8.23
CA SER A 674 -8.48 -6.93 -7.77
C SER A 674 -9.24 -6.90 -6.44
N ASP A 675 -9.89 -8.00 -6.06
CA ASP A 675 -10.61 -8.19 -4.80
C ASP A 675 -9.70 -8.53 -3.62
N LEU A 676 -8.41 -8.83 -3.89
CA LEU A 676 -7.38 -9.07 -2.87
C LEU A 676 -6.32 -7.95 -2.88
N PRO A 677 -6.65 -6.72 -2.46
CA PRO A 677 -5.85 -5.52 -2.71
C PRO A 677 -4.47 -5.49 -2.02
N ARG A 678 -4.24 -6.32 -1.01
CA ARG A 678 -2.92 -6.45 -0.36
C ARG A 678 -1.97 -7.35 -1.14
N ILE A 679 -2.50 -8.25 -1.96
CA ILE A 679 -1.75 -9.18 -2.77
C ILE A 679 -1.46 -8.51 -4.12
N GLU A 680 -0.21 -8.12 -4.32
CA GLU A 680 0.20 -7.55 -5.61
C GLU A 680 0.43 -8.65 -6.66
N PHE A 681 0.73 -9.86 -6.21
CA PHE A 681 0.96 -11.02 -7.06
C PHE A 681 0.76 -12.30 -6.26
N GLY A 682 -0.01 -13.24 -6.81
CA GLY A 682 -0.14 -14.60 -6.30
C GLY A 682 0.38 -15.60 -7.31
N ALA A 683 0.92 -16.74 -6.86
CA ALA A 683 1.36 -17.81 -7.77
C ALA A 683 1.14 -19.20 -7.16
N ILE A 684 0.81 -20.15 -8.04
CA ILE A 684 0.85 -21.59 -7.76
C ILE A 684 1.94 -22.19 -8.66
N THR A 685 2.94 -22.81 -8.04
CA THR A 685 4.07 -23.41 -8.74
C THR A 685 4.09 -24.91 -8.50
N PRO A 686 3.91 -25.72 -9.55
CA PRO A 686 3.95 -27.17 -9.43
C PRO A 686 5.37 -27.69 -9.22
N LYS A 687 5.58 -28.56 -8.24
CA LYS A 687 6.82 -29.34 -8.07
C LYS A 687 6.57 -30.79 -8.53
N GLN A 688 7.23 -31.75 -7.96
CA GLN A 688 7.07 -33.16 -8.31
C GLN A 688 5.99 -33.82 -7.43
N ASP A 689 6.05 -33.59 -6.12
CA ASP A 689 5.25 -34.23 -5.06
C ASP A 689 4.41 -33.23 -4.25
N HIS A 690 4.41 -31.96 -4.66
CA HIS A 690 3.68 -30.90 -3.99
C HIS A 690 3.53 -29.65 -4.87
N VAL A 691 2.65 -28.75 -4.48
CA VAL A 691 2.58 -27.41 -5.04
C VAL A 691 3.03 -26.39 -4.02
N LEU A 692 3.73 -25.37 -4.47
CA LEU A 692 4.04 -24.20 -3.69
C LEU A 692 3.07 -23.09 -4.06
N VAL A 693 2.40 -22.52 -3.06
CA VAL A 693 1.55 -21.34 -3.22
C VAL A 693 2.27 -20.16 -2.59
N ASN A 694 2.38 -19.09 -3.34
CA ASN A 694 3.06 -17.87 -2.93
C ASN A 694 2.17 -16.66 -3.14
N ILE A 695 2.10 -15.79 -2.16
CA ILE A 695 1.58 -14.43 -2.32
C ILE A 695 2.67 -13.42 -2.01
N MET A 696 2.67 -12.33 -2.75
CA MET A 696 3.60 -11.21 -2.54
C MET A 696 2.86 -9.87 -2.48
N GLY A 697 3.27 -9.02 -1.58
CA GLY A 697 2.73 -7.67 -1.43
C GLY A 697 3.55 -6.87 -0.42
N ARG A 698 3.16 -5.63 -0.16
CA ARG A 698 3.91 -4.78 0.77
C ARG A 698 3.86 -5.29 2.22
N ARG A 699 2.75 -5.89 2.64
CA ARG A 699 2.51 -6.40 3.99
C ARG A 699 1.47 -7.51 3.98
N VAL A 700 1.74 -8.54 3.20
CA VAL A 700 0.88 -9.74 3.22
C VAL A 700 1.07 -10.48 4.54
N ARG A 701 -0.03 -11.03 5.06
CA ARG A 701 -0.12 -11.80 6.31
C ARG A 701 -0.65 -13.19 6.01
N SER A 702 -0.58 -14.08 6.98
CA SER A 702 -1.19 -15.43 6.89
C SER A 702 -2.67 -15.36 6.52
N THR A 703 -3.42 -14.41 7.08
CA THR A 703 -4.84 -14.19 6.72
C THR A 703 -5.04 -13.82 5.24
N ASP A 704 -4.14 -13.04 4.65
CA ASP A 704 -4.21 -12.74 3.21
C ASP A 704 -3.92 -14.00 2.37
N MET A 705 -3.06 -14.91 2.86
CA MET A 705 -2.86 -16.21 2.22
C MET A 705 -4.11 -17.09 2.35
N GLU A 706 -4.78 -17.09 3.49
CA GLU A 706 -6.03 -17.80 3.68
C GLU A 706 -7.11 -17.29 2.72
N ASP A 707 -7.28 -15.96 2.61
CA ASP A 707 -8.20 -15.34 1.65
C ASP A 707 -7.86 -15.75 0.21
N PHE A 708 -6.56 -15.77 -0.13
CA PHE A 708 -6.09 -16.21 -1.45
C PHE A 708 -6.41 -17.68 -1.72
N LEU A 709 -6.16 -18.57 -0.77
CA LEU A 709 -6.45 -20.00 -0.90
C LEU A 709 -7.94 -20.31 -1.05
N LEU A 710 -8.79 -19.54 -0.38
CA LEU A 710 -10.24 -19.67 -0.43
C LEU A 710 -10.85 -18.97 -1.65
N HIS A 711 -10.12 -18.11 -2.33
CA HIS A 711 -10.60 -17.45 -3.53
C HIS A 711 -11.01 -18.48 -4.60
N ARG A 712 -12.19 -18.30 -5.22
CA ARG A 712 -12.80 -19.29 -6.11
C ARG A 712 -11.86 -19.81 -7.21
N LYS A 713 -11.14 -18.91 -7.90
CA LYS A 713 -10.21 -19.29 -8.98
C LYS A 713 -9.00 -20.09 -8.47
N VAL A 714 -8.49 -19.74 -7.32
CA VAL A 714 -7.33 -20.40 -6.71
C VAL A 714 -7.75 -21.79 -6.17
N ARG A 715 -8.85 -21.83 -5.44
CA ARG A 715 -9.35 -23.05 -4.79
C ARG A 715 -9.58 -24.19 -5.77
N THR A 716 -10.04 -23.91 -6.99
CA THR A 716 -10.30 -24.92 -8.03
C THR A 716 -9.04 -25.60 -8.56
N LEU A 717 -7.87 -25.00 -8.38
CA LEU A 717 -6.57 -25.48 -8.85
C LEU A 717 -5.79 -26.21 -7.75
N LEU A 718 -6.21 -26.07 -6.49
CA LEU A 718 -5.49 -26.62 -5.35
C LEU A 718 -6.06 -27.98 -4.91
N PRO A 719 -5.20 -28.90 -4.41
CA PRO A 719 -5.67 -30.12 -3.75
C PRO A 719 -6.50 -29.78 -2.50
N ARG A 720 -7.10 -30.78 -1.87
CA ARG A 720 -7.75 -30.60 -0.58
C ARG A 720 -6.70 -30.28 0.48
N PHE A 721 -6.96 -29.28 1.32
CA PHE A 721 -6.09 -28.86 2.42
C PHE A 721 -6.93 -28.45 3.64
N ASN A 722 -6.28 -28.45 4.80
CA ASN A 722 -6.85 -27.94 6.05
C ASN A 722 -6.06 -26.67 6.46
N LEU A 723 -6.73 -25.53 6.57
CA LEU A 723 -6.10 -24.24 6.92
C LEU A 723 -5.37 -24.29 8.27
N GLN A 724 -5.87 -25.07 9.23
CA GLN A 724 -5.26 -25.19 10.57
C GLN A 724 -3.94 -25.99 10.58
N GLN A 725 -3.62 -26.70 9.51
CA GLN A 725 -2.45 -27.56 9.39
C GLN A 725 -1.41 -27.03 8.41
N LEU A 726 -1.54 -25.75 8.01
CA LEU A 726 -0.62 -25.15 7.06
C LEU A 726 0.57 -24.52 7.77
N ASP A 727 1.75 -24.82 7.28
CA ASP A 727 2.99 -24.11 7.65
C ASP A 727 3.16 -22.90 6.74
N TYR A 728 3.24 -21.72 7.34
CA TYR A 728 3.46 -20.46 6.65
C TYR A 728 4.93 -20.05 6.74
N TYR A 729 5.55 -19.81 5.61
CA TYR A 729 6.93 -19.38 5.53
C TYR A 729 6.99 -17.95 5.01
N GLU A 730 7.61 -17.06 5.77
CA GLU A 730 7.78 -15.67 5.38
C GLU A 730 9.12 -15.45 4.68
N GLY A 731 9.08 -14.71 3.57
CA GLY A 731 10.22 -14.22 2.85
C GLY A 731 10.13 -12.73 2.59
N ARG A 732 11.26 -12.11 2.26
CA ARG A 732 11.31 -10.70 1.85
C ARG A 732 12.08 -10.55 0.55
N ALA A 733 11.65 -9.60 -0.28
CA ALA A 733 12.31 -9.23 -1.52
C ALA A 733 12.48 -7.71 -1.61
N PRO A 734 13.69 -7.17 -1.88
CA PRO A 734 13.90 -5.75 -1.95
C PRO A 734 13.25 -5.17 -3.21
N VAL A 735 12.63 -4.01 -3.08
CA VAL A 735 12.03 -3.25 -4.18
C VAL A 735 12.64 -1.86 -4.35
N ARG A 736 13.65 -1.55 -3.58
CA ARG A 736 14.51 -0.37 -3.75
C ARG A 736 15.97 -0.74 -3.61
N HIS A 737 16.82 0.04 -4.29
CA HIS A 737 18.26 -0.09 -4.19
C HIS A 737 18.76 0.29 -2.80
N ALA A 738 19.77 -0.45 -2.31
CA ALA A 738 20.66 0.01 -1.28
C ALA A 738 21.50 1.20 -1.80
N ARG A 739 22.04 1.99 -0.90
CA ARG A 739 22.96 3.09 -1.25
C ARG A 739 24.36 2.74 -0.78
N HIS A 740 25.38 3.20 -1.53
CA HIS A 740 26.78 2.97 -1.23
C HIS A 740 27.11 1.48 -1.03
N VAL A 741 26.84 0.69 -2.08
CA VAL A 741 27.01 -0.77 -2.07
C VAL A 741 28.49 -1.20 -2.20
N PHE A 742 29.42 -0.26 -2.30
CA PHE A 742 30.87 -0.49 -2.31
C PHE A 742 31.65 0.74 -1.79
N TRP A 743 32.82 0.46 -1.21
CA TRP A 743 33.88 1.41 -0.87
C TRP A 743 35.22 0.66 -0.79
N ASP A 744 36.29 1.31 -0.33
CA ASP A 744 37.60 0.64 -0.20
C ASP A 744 37.46 -0.63 0.64
N ARG A 745 37.84 -1.78 0.09
CA ARG A 745 37.81 -3.10 0.74
C ARG A 745 36.43 -3.65 1.06
N PHE A 746 35.38 -3.16 0.41
CA PHE A 746 34.01 -3.60 0.61
C PHE A 746 33.20 -3.60 -0.67
N VAL A 747 32.38 -4.69 -0.86
CA VAL A 747 31.35 -4.76 -1.88
C VAL A 747 30.16 -5.59 -1.38
N ALA A 748 28.93 -5.09 -1.60
CA ALA A 748 27.72 -5.87 -1.38
C ALA A 748 27.29 -6.59 -2.67
N VAL A 749 26.74 -7.80 -2.53
CA VAL A 749 26.22 -8.63 -3.63
C VAL A 749 24.85 -9.23 -3.28
N GLY A 750 24.10 -9.65 -4.27
CA GLY A 750 22.76 -10.22 -4.08
C GLY A 750 21.75 -9.21 -3.53
N ASP A 751 20.83 -9.68 -2.70
CA ASP A 751 19.71 -8.86 -2.19
C ASP A 751 20.17 -7.71 -1.30
N ALA A 752 21.37 -7.78 -0.72
CA ALA A 752 21.98 -6.66 0.02
C ALA A 752 22.20 -5.43 -0.88
N THR A 753 22.28 -5.58 -2.20
CA THR A 753 22.36 -4.46 -3.14
C THR A 753 20.99 -3.83 -3.43
N GLY A 754 19.92 -4.56 -3.20
CA GLY A 754 18.58 -4.17 -3.65
C GLY A 754 18.39 -4.17 -5.16
N TRP A 755 19.33 -4.70 -5.94
CA TRP A 755 19.29 -4.74 -7.42
C TRP A 755 18.45 -5.91 -7.95
N LEU A 756 17.40 -6.25 -7.23
CA LEU A 756 16.45 -7.28 -7.63
C LEU A 756 15.49 -6.73 -8.69
N ARG A 757 15.00 -7.58 -9.58
CA ARG A 757 13.94 -7.20 -10.53
C ARG A 757 12.61 -7.00 -9.81
N PRO A 758 12.03 -5.76 -9.80
CA PRO A 758 10.96 -5.39 -8.86
C PRO A 758 9.61 -6.06 -9.12
N PHE A 759 9.40 -6.66 -10.28
CA PHE A 759 8.12 -7.27 -10.63
C PHE A 759 8.05 -8.77 -10.29
N LYS A 760 9.15 -9.50 -10.47
CA LYS A 760 9.15 -10.97 -10.36
C LYS A 760 10.08 -11.56 -9.29
N GLY A 761 10.94 -10.75 -8.68
CA GLY A 761 11.81 -11.21 -7.61
C GLY A 761 12.82 -12.30 -8.02
N MET A 762 13.52 -12.17 -9.16
CA MET A 762 14.52 -13.12 -9.65
C MET A 762 15.85 -13.01 -8.89
N GLY A 763 15.82 -13.24 -7.56
CA GLY A 763 16.95 -13.04 -6.66
C GLY A 763 18.15 -13.95 -6.96
N ILE A 764 17.92 -15.20 -7.36
CA ILE A 764 18.98 -16.15 -7.63
C ILE A 764 19.85 -15.68 -8.80
N THR A 765 19.25 -15.35 -9.93
CA THR A 765 19.95 -14.85 -11.12
C THR A 765 20.77 -13.60 -10.80
N THR A 766 20.14 -12.62 -10.14
CA THR A 766 20.80 -11.36 -9.75
C THR A 766 21.94 -11.61 -8.74
N ALA A 767 21.77 -12.53 -7.80
CA ALA A 767 22.81 -12.87 -6.84
C ALA A 767 24.04 -13.46 -7.53
N ILE A 768 23.86 -14.37 -8.47
CA ILE A 768 24.96 -14.96 -9.26
C ILE A 768 25.64 -13.87 -10.12
N GLN A 769 24.88 -13.03 -10.81
CA GLN A 769 25.41 -11.94 -11.62
C GLN A 769 26.22 -10.94 -10.80
N THR A 770 25.72 -10.53 -9.66
CA THR A 770 26.43 -9.58 -8.79
C THR A 770 27.67 -10.22 -8.16
N GLY A 771 27.57 -11.47 -7.69
CA GLY A 771 28.71 -12.20 -7.12
C GLY A 771 29.85 -12.40 -8.13
N THR A 772 29.54 -12.84 -9.34
CA THR A 772 30.55 -13.04 -10.38
C THR A 772 31.16 -11.72 -10.86
N ALA A 773 30.36 -10.66 -11.02
CA ALA A 773 30.86 -9.35 -11.41
C ALA A 773 31.78 -8.74 -10.34
N ALA A 774 31.46 -8.91 -9.07
CA ALA A 774 32.33 -8.48 -7.97
C ALA A 774 33.68 -9.21 -7.99
N ALA A 775 33.67 -10.54 -8.16
CA ALA A 775 34.87 -11.36 -8.27
C ALA A 775 35.78 -10.90 -9.44
N ASP A 776 35.20 -10.71 -10.62
CA ASP A 776 35.95 -10.27 -11.81
C ASP A 776 36.59 -8.89 -11.60
N VAL A 777 35.83 -7.92 -11.03
CA VAL A 777 36.34 -6.55 -10.81
C VAL A 777 37.44 -6.52 -9.75
N MET A 778 37.28 -7.26 -8.66
CA MET A 778 38.28 -7.34 -7.60
C MET A 778 39.64 -7.82 -8.12
N LEU A 779 39.66 -8.78 -9.04
CA LEU A 779 40.88 -9.30 -9.65
C LEU A 779 41.41 -8.45 -10.81
N GLU A 780 40.56 -7.86 -11.63
CA GLU A 780 40.96 -7.09 -12.81
C GLU A 780 41.34 -5.64 -12.48
N ARG A 781 40.59 -4.99 -11.60
CA ARG A 781 40.70 -3.55 -11.36
C ARG A 781 41.29 -3.25 -9.98
N GLY A 782 40.93 -4.03 -8.96
CA GLY A 782 41.35 -3.86 -7.57
C GLY A 782 40.18 -3.79 -6.60
N ILE A 783 40.49 -3.46 -5.36
CA ILE A 783 39.55 -3.47 -4.23
C ILE A 783 39.38 -2.08 -3.56
N ASP A 784 39.90 -1.04 -4.19
CA ASP A 784 39.60 0.34 -3.78
C ASP A 784 38.28 0.85 -4.39
N ALA A 785 37.76 1.93 -3.86
CA ALA A 785 36.47 2.49 -4.26
C ALA A 785 36.43 2.88 -5.76
N VAL A 786 37.55 3.36 -6.31
CA VAL A 786 37.65 3.76 -7.73
C VAL A 786 37.61 2.52 -8.63
N ALA A 787 38.33 1.46 -8.25
CA ALA A 787 38.30 0.19 -8.97
C ALA A 787 36.91 -0.45 -8.92
N LEU A 788 36.25 -0.40 -7.77
CA LEU A 788 34.93 -0.97 -7.55
C LEU A 788 33.80 -0.18 -8.24
N GLU A 789 34.02 1.05 -8.74
CA GLU A 789 33.07 1.70 -9.65
C GLU A 789 32.82 0.88 -10.92
N ALA A 790 33.80 0.10 -11.36
CA ALA A 790 33.62 -0.82 -12.51
C ALA A 790 32.57 -1.89 -12.22
N TYR A 791 32.36 -2.27 -10.97
CA TYR A 791 31.30 -3.19 -10.55
C TYR A 791 29.90 -2.63 -10.85
N ALA A 792 29.65 -1.38 -10.42
CA ALA A 792 28.38 -0.72 -10.72
C ALA A 792 28.18 -0.48 -12.22
N ARG A 793 29.26 -0.15 -12.95
CA ARG A 793 29.20 0.02 -14.40
C ARG A 793 28.86 -1.28 -15.15
N ARG A 794 29.45 -2.41 -14.77
CA ARG A 794 29.14 -3.74 -15.36
C ARG A 794 27.69 -4.14 -15.13
N LEU A 795 27.10 -3.73 -14.02
CA LEU A 795 25.74 -4.08 -13.64
C LEU A 795 24.72 -2.96 -13.98
N ARG A 796 25.14 -1.96 -14.77
CA ARG A 796 24.28 -0.85 -15.17
C ARG A 796 23.00 -1.31 -15.88
N ILE A 797 23.06 -2.42 -16.61
CA ILE A 797 21.89 -3.02 -17.24
C ILE A 797 20.85 -3.42 -16.19
N LEU A 798 21.25 -4.01 -15.06
CA LEU A 798 20.34 -4.37 -13.97
C LEU A 798 19.73 -3.13 -13.33
N THR A 799 20.53 -2.09 -13.12
CA THR A 799 20.04 -0.83 -12.51
C THR A 799 19.13 -0.02 -13.43
N GLU A 800 19.38 0.00 -14.74
CA GLU A 800 18.50 0.60 -15.73
C GLU A 800 17.18 -0.18 -15.84
N ASP A 801 17.24 -1.50 -15.94
CA ASP A 801 16.08 -2.38 -16.04
C ASP A 801 15.18 -2.28 -14.79
N TYR A 802 15.78 -2.06 -13.63
CA TYR A 802 15.08 -1.84 -12.38
C TYR A 802 14.09 -0.66 -12.42
N TYR A 803 14.48 0.50 -12.97
CA TYR A 803 13.58 1.65 -13.05
C TYR A 803 12.35 1.35 -13.92
N HIS A 804 12.55 0.68 -15.03
CA HIS A 804 11.47 0.23 -15.90
C HIS A 804 10.56 -0.79 -15.22
N GLY A 805 11.14 -1.75 -14.50
CA GLY A 805 10.38 -2.74 -13.74
C GLY A 805 9.52 -2.11 -12.63
N ARG A 806 10.01 -1.07 -11.97
CA ARG A 806 9.22 -0.30 -10.98
C ARG A 806 8.04 0.41 -11.62
N VAL A 807 8.23 1.02 -12.78
CA VAL A 807 7.13 1.67 -13.53
C VAL A 807 6.10 0.63 -13.91
N LEU A 808 6.53 -0.49 -14.48
CA LEU A 808 5.65 -1.60 -14.89
C LEU A 808 4.84 -2.16 -13.71
N ARG A 809 5.48 -2.42 -12.57
CA ARG A 809 4.81 -2.88 -11.35
C ARG A 809 3.74 -1.90 -10.88
N ARG A 810 4.01 -0.59 -10.96
CA ARG A 810 3.03 0.45 -10.60
C ARG A 810 1.86 0.48 -11.56
N LEU A 811 2.12 0.37 -12.85
CA LEU A 811 1.07 0.30 -13.87
C LEU A 811 0.19 -0.95 -13.66
N CYS A 812 0.79 -2.09 -13.32
CA CYS A 812 0.07 -3.31 -13.01
C CYS A 812 -0.84 -3.14 -11.79
N ARG A 813 -0.33 -2.60 -10.68
CA ARG A 813 -1.12 -2.29 -9.48
C ARG A 813 -2.27 -1.32 -9.79
N MET A 814 -2.00 -0.27 -10.55
CA MET A 814 -3.02 0.67 -10.99
C MET A 814 -4.08 -0.03 -11.86
N GLY A 815 -3.66 -0.90 -12.76
CA GLY A 815 -4.56 -1.72 -13.58
C GLY A 815 -5.45 -2.64 -12.74
N MET A 816 -4.88 -3.28 -11.70
CA MET A 816 -5.66 -4.07 -10.74
C MET A 816 -6.68 -3.20 -10.00
N SER A 817 -6.25 -2.07 -9.42
CA SER A 817 -7.15 -1.18 -8.67
C SER A 817 -8.24 -0.56 -9.52
N MET A 818 -8.02 -0.40 -10.81
CA MET A 818 -9.00 0.07 -11.80
C MET A 818 -9.83 -1.07 -12.41
N GLY A 819 -9.50 -2.33 -12.10
CA GLY A 819 -10.15 -3.53 -12.63
C GLY A 819 -10.01 -3.69 -14.15
N VAL A 820 -8.94 -3.18 -14.78
CA VAL A 820 -8.73 -3.28 -16.23
C VAL A 820 -7.91 -4.50 -16.65
N ILE A 821 -7.40 -5.28 -15.71
CA ILE A 821 -6.55 -6.46 -15.98
C ILE A 821 -7.26 -7.46 -16.89
N ASP A 822 -8.53 -7.78 -16.61
CA ASP A 822 -9.32 -8.68 -17.47
C ASP A 822 -9.43 -8.20 -18.91
N GLY A 823 -9.60 -6.90 -19.09
CA GLY A 823 -9.66 -6.30 -20.43
C GLY A 823 -8.32 -6.42 -21.19
N ILE A 824 -7.19 -6.29 -20.47
CA ILE A 824 -5.87 -6.49 -21.03
C ILE A 824 -5.66 -7.95 -21.42
N ILE A 825 -6.05 -8.89 -20.55
CA ILE A 825 -5.98 -10.32 -20.77
C ILE A 825 -6.80 -10.71 -22.01
N GLU A 826 -8.06 -10.24 -22.12
CA GLU A 826 -8.91 -10.56 -23.28
C GLU A 826 -8.36 -10.01 -24.59
N GLN A 827 -7.80 -8.80 -24.58
CA GLN A 827 -7.18 -8.27 -25.79
C GLN A 827 -5.87 -9.01 -26.17
N ALA A 828 -5.10 -9.46 -25.19
CA ALA A 828 -3.88 -10.20 -25.46
C ALA A 828 -4.13 -11.54 -26.15
N LYS A 829 -5.35 -12.12 -26.02
CA LYS A 829 -5.72 -13.35 -26.76
C LYS A 829 -5.76 -13.17 -28.28
N THR A 830 -5.95 -11.94 -28.75
CA THR A 830 -6.07 -11.61 -30.19
C THR A 830 -5.01 -10.63 -30.68
N ASN A 831 -4.12 -10.16 -29.80
CA ASN A 831 -3.10 -9.16 -30.12
C ASN A 831 -1.72 -9.68 -29.70
N GLU A 832 -0.90 -10.01 -30.69
CA GLU A 832 0.44 -10.58 -30.49
C GLU A 832 1.38 -9.67 -29.69
N ASP A 833 1.32 -8.35 -29.88
CA ASP A 833 2.15 -7.40 -29.14
C ASP A 833 1.81 -7.42 -27.65
N LEU A 834 0.51 -7.39 -27.31
CA LEU A 834 0.07 -7.49 -25.91
C LEU A 834 0.38 -8.86 -25.31
N TYR A 835 0.24 -9.93 -26.09
CA TYR A 835 0.63 -11.27 -25.67
C TYR A 835 2.13 -11.32 -25.33
N ALA A 836 2.98 -10.82 -26.23
CA ALA A 836 4.43 -10.76 -26.02
C ALA A 836 4.79 -9.91 -24.80
N ILE A 837 4.13 -8.77 -24.60
CA ILE A 837 4.32 -7.90 -23.41
C ILE A 837 3.97 -8.66 -22.12
N LEU A 838 2.82 -9.34 -22.07
CA LEU A 838 2.43 -10.13 -20.90
C LEU A 838 3.40 -11.27 -20.65
N TYR A 839 3.77 -12.03 -21.70
CA TYR A 839 4.74 -13.11 -21.59
C TYR A 839 6.08 -12.60 -21.05
N HIS A 840 6.66 -11.57 -21.66
CA HIS A 840 7.95 -11.01 -21.24
C HIS A 840 7.90 -10.40 -19.83
N THR A 841 6.77 -9.86 -19.45
CA THR A 841 6.57 -9.34 -18.08
C THR A 841 6.63 -10.45 -17.04
N ILE A 842 5.99 -11.58 -17.33
CA ILE A 842 5.91 -12.73 -16.42
C ILE A 842 7.17 -13.61 -16.53
N SER A 843 7.74 -13.80 -17.69
CA SER A 843 8.96 -14.62 -17.89
C SER A 843 10.22 -13.94 -17.36
N GLY A 844 10.23 -12.61 -17.22
CA GLY A 844 11.32 -11.86 -16.60
C GLY A 844 12.36 -11.35 -17.60
N HIS A 845 11.96 -11.09 -18.84
CA HIS A 845 12.79 -10.39 -19.83
C HIS A 845 13.05 -8.93 -19.46
N SER A 846 13.91 -8.23 -20.24
CA SER A 846 14.27 -6.85 -19.99
C SER A 846 13.04 -5.91 -19.94
N TYR A 847 12.80 -5.29 -18.80
CA TYR A 847 11.70 -4.35 -18.60
C TYR A 847 11.88 -3.05 -19.42
N ARG A 848 13.11 -2.72 -19.80
CA ARG A 848 13.39 -1.58 -20.69
C ARG A 848 12.75 -1.78 -22.07
N ARG A 849 12.83 -2.98 -22.61
CA ARG A 849 12.17 -3.35 -23.88
C ARG A 849 10.66 -3.27 -23.73
N ILE A 850 10.12 -3.92 -22.69
CA ILE A 850 8.68 -3.91 -22.38
C ILE A 850 8.14 -2.50 -22.21
N SER A 851 8.86 -1.61 -21.50
CA SER A 851 8.45 -0.23 -21.31
C SER A 851 8.42 0.56 -22.63
N ARG A 852 9.36 0.29 -23.54
CA ARG A 852 9.38 0.92 -24.86
C ARG A 852 8.19 0.48 -25.69
N ASP A 853 7.88 -0.81 -25.67
CA ASP A 853 6.76 -1.39 -26.41
C ASP A 853 5.42 -0.87 -25.85
N LEU A 854 5.28 -0.78 -24.51
CA LEU A 854 4.11 -0.18 -23.86
C LEU A 854 3.91 1.32 -24.18
N LEU A 855 4.98 2.06 -24.42
CA LEU A 855 4.95 3.48 -24.77
C LEU A 855 4.70 3.71 -26.27
N SER A 856 4.60 2.66 -27.07
CA SER A 856 4.19 2.82 -28.46
C SER A 856 2.79 3.43 -28.53
N MET A 857 2.60 4.42 -29.42
CA MET A 857 1.34 5.18 -29.58
C MET A 857 0.13 4.27 -29.83
N ALA A 858 0.32 3.16 -30.53
CA ALA A 858 -0.76 2.21 -30.82
C ALA A 858 -1.27 1.49 -29.56
N ILE A 859 -0.38 1.13 -28.62
CA ILE A 859 -0.74 0.45 -27.38
C ILE A 859 -1.35 1.42 -26.38
N ILE A 860 -0.81 2.64 -26.27
CA ILE A 860 -1.40 3.70 -25.44
C ILE A 860 -2.83 4.00 -25.90
N TRP A 861 -3.06 4.08 -27.20
CA TRP A 861 -4.38 4.33 -27.76
C TRP A 861 -5.37 3.19 -27.48
N LYS A 862 -4.93 1.93 -27.65
CA LYS A 862 -5.73 0.73 -27.34
C LYS A 862 -6.06 0.63 -25.85
N MET A 863 -5.10 0.89 -24.96
CA MET A 863 -5.31 0.90 -23.51
C MET A 863 -6.22 2.06 -23.07
N SER A 864 -6.07 3.23 -23.68
CA SER A 864 -6.94 4.39 -23.42
C SER A 864 -8.37 4.13 -23.87
N ALA A 865 -8.57 3.49 -25.03
CA ALA A 865 -9.87 3.08 -25.51
C ALA A 865 -10.54 2.03 -24.62
N LEU A 866 -9.77 1.09 -24.05
CA LEU A 866 -10.25 0.11 -23.06
C LEU A 866 -10.71 0.78 -21.77
N THR A 867 -9.88 1.67 -21.26
CA THR A 867 -10.20 2.44 -20.06
C THR A 867 -11.43 3.30 -20.29
N LEU A 868 -11.53 3.94 -21.47
CA LEU A 868 -12.68 4.76 -21.85
C LEU A 868 -13.95 3.91 -22.04
N ARG A 869 -13.86 2.75 -22.71
CA ARG A 869 -15.00 1.82 -22.87
C ARG A 869 -15.52 1.28 -21.55
N ARG A 870 -14.65 1.07 -20.56
CA ARG A 870 -15.05 0.58 -19.23
C ARG A 870 -15.57 1.71 -18.33
N VAL A 871 -15.03 2.93 -18.47
CA VAL A 871 -15.58 4.14 -17.82
C VAL A 871 -16.94 4.50 -18.39
N LEU A 872 -17.19 4.17 -19.66
CA LEU A 872 -18.45 4.45 -20.37
C LEU A 872 -19.46 3.29 -20.33
N ARG A 873 -19.02 2.06 -20.01
CA ARG A 873 -19.95 0.92 -19.79
C ARG A 873 -20.14 0.73 -18.29
N PRO A 874 -21.38 0.75 -17.79
CA PRO A 874 -21.65 0.29 -16.44
C PRO A 874 -21.25 -1.19 -16.34
N SER A 875 -20.49 -1.54 -15.33
CA SER A 875 -20.21 -2.94 -15.00
C SER A 875 -21.53 -3.62 -14.64
N TRP A 876 -21.98 -4.54 -15.49
CA TRP A 876 -23.05 -5.51 -15.20
C TRP A 876 -22.52 -6.58 -14.26
#